data_d2b0baf58e8ba33b6d7537210db113b1
#
_entry.id   d2b0baf58e8ba33b6d7537210db113b1
#
_cell.length_a   1.000
_cell.length_b   1.000
_cell.length_c   1.000
_cell.angle_alpha   90.00
_cell.angle_beta   90.00
_cell.angle_gamma   90.00
#
_symmetry.space_group_name_H-M   'P 1'
#
loop_
_entity.id
_entity.type
_entity.pdbx_description
1 polymer ?
#
loop_
_entity_poly.entity_id
_entity_poly.type
_entity_poly.pdbx_seq_one_letter_code
_entity_poly.pdbx_strand_id
1 'polypeptide(L)'
;MPPPDVERPEAEIKTLVSFLETEFARADASMRPDPGRVTARRLNRAEYTNTIRDLLAIEFRADKNFPTDDSGEGFDNIGEILTVSPILMEKYLSAAGRIAERAIATGKLPKPIEVEYSLRFKSLRRLDPSNVEATHRFDFDADYELKIGLPGQRAKDALPVTLGLWVDGKLAHTMPVETKPSGLVYFNPYSEERIRISIPEGDHTLRLGFIDDPFVKTIAAADVYKDTVNKWINGVTIIGPFPTTGEKPSRKKILVCDPKTGQACVDRIIATLARKAYRRPVTGAEVAGLTRFVKLATDDGQSVEQGIGLAIQAMLVSPHFLFHIERDLYPNDPTQMHRIADVELASRLSYFMWNSMPDEELLSLAERRRLRAPGVLDAQVKRMLADPRASALAENFAGQWLEVRNLDSIKPDPQKFPTWGPELRDDMKTETRMFFDAILRENRHIGDFIDGRYTFLNERLAKHYGIEGVTGPQFRRVELTTPERGGVLSHGSVLAVSSYPTRTSVVIRGKYILQNILGTPPPPPPPDVPQLDEKAVGTKMSLRKQMESHRTNTICASCHARMDPLGFALENYDAIGRWRTMDGDFPVDSTGILPDGKRFSTPAEMRQILMGRLDEFSRTLTEKMLVYALGRGLERYDRPTVRQITTHLESSGYGLQTLVREVVNSLPFQSRRAEAPRVVVAAR
;
A
#
# COMPACT_ATOMS: atom_id res chain seq x y z
N MET A 1 13.40 -30.23 24.63
CA MET A 1 12.42 -31.20 24.11
C MET A 1 12.89 -32.59 24.47
N PRO A 2 12.01 -33.52 24.84
CA PRO A 2 12.38 -34.90 25.05
C PRO A 2 12.97 -35.49 23.75
N PRO A 3 13.86 -36.48 23.81
CA PRO A 3 14.40 -37.17 22.66
C PRO A 3 13.27 -37.73 21.75
N PRO A 4 13.53 -37.97 20.47
CA PRO A 4 12.53 -38.46 19.54
C PRO A 4 11.85 -39.77 19.92
N ASP A 5 12.53 -40.57 20.73
CA ASP A 5 12.14 -41.91 21.17
C ASP A 5 11.30 -41.89 22.46
N VAL A 6 11.09 -40.73 23.07
CA VAL A 6 10.27 -40.59 24.27
C VAL A 6 8.85 -40.19 23.87
N GLU A 7 7.88 -41.06 24.14
CA GLU A 7 6.47 -40.78 23.94
C GLU A 7 6.09 -39.50 24.68
N ARG A 8 5.53 -38.53 23.95
CA ARG A 8 5.12 -37.27 24.57
C ARG A 8 3.88 -37.51 25.39
N PRO A 9 3.88 -37.16 26.68
CA PRO A 9 2.68 -37.25 27.50
C PRO A 9 1.69 -36.13 27.12
N GLU A 10 1.00 -36.30 25.99
CA GLU A 10 0.12 -35.25 25.40
C GLU A 10 -0.99 -34.82 26.36
N ALA A 11 -1.54 -35.74 27.16
CA ALA A 11 -2.58 -35.40 28.13
C ALA A 11 -2.03 -34.50 29.26
N GLU A 12 -0.82 -34.76 29.75
CA GLU A 12 -0.18 -33.95 30.79
C GLU A 12 0.29 -32.60 30.25
N ILE A 13 0.79 -32.57 29.01
CA ILE A 13 1.14 -31.32 28.32
C ILE A 13 -0.12 -30.46 28.14
N LYS A 14 -1.22 -31.04 27.69
CA LYS A 14 -2.51 -30.34 27.54
C LYS A 14 -3.01 -29.81 28.89
N THR A 15 -2.88 -30.60 29.95
CA THR A 15 -3.26 -30.21 31.31
C THR A 15 -2.40 -29.04 31.80
N LEU A 16 -1.09 -29.09 31.59
CA LEU A 16 -0.17 -28.03 31.97
C LEU A 16 -0.44 -26.75 31.17
N VAL A 17 -0.63 -26.85 29.86
CA VAL A 17 -0.96 -25.71 29.01
C VAL A 17 -2.27 -25.05 29.47
N SER A 18 -3.32 -25.85 29.69
CA SER A 18 -4.61 -25.34 30.18
C SER A 18 -4.50 -24.68 31.55
N PHE A 19 -3.70 -25.25 32.45
CA PHE A 19 -3.42 -24.64 33.74
C PHE A 19 -2.70 -23.28 33.59
N LEU A 20 -1.63 -23.24 32.79
CA LEU A 20 -0.91 -21.98 32.53
C LEU A 20 -1.78 -20.92 31.87
N GLU A 21 -2.58 -21.30 30.89
CA GLU A 21 -3.53 -20.40 30.25
C GLU A 21 -4.56 -19.85 31.23
N THR A 22 -5.07 -20.69 32.14
CA THR A 22 -6.00 -20.28 33.19
C THR A 22 -5.35 -19.31 34.18
N GLU A 23 -4.12 -19.59 34.62
CA GLU A 23 -3.41 -18.71 35.54
C GLU A 23 -3.00 -17.37 34.88
N PHE A 24 -2.56 -17.41 33.61
CA PHE A 24 -2.34 -16.17 32.85
C PHE A 24 -3.63 -15.37 32.65
N ALA A 25 -4.73 -16.04 32.33
CA ALA A 25 -6.03 -15.38 32.20
C ALA A 25 -6.48 -14.73 33.53
N ARG A 26 -6.26 -15.42 34.67
CA ARG A 26 -6.56 -14.87 36.01
C ARG A 26 -5.67 -13.67 36.32
N ALA A 27 -4.36 -13.75 36.03
CA ALA A 27 -3.43 -12.64 36.19
C ALA A 27 -3.82 -11.44 35.32
N ASP A 28 -4.16 -11.68 34.06
CA ASP A 28 -4.60 -10.61 33.13
C ASP A 28 -5.92 -9.99 33.57
N ALA A 29 -6.87 -10.79 34.11
CA ALA A 29 -8.15 -10.29 34.63
C ALA A 29 -7.97 -9.42 35.89
N SER A 30 -6.91 -9.64 36.65
CA SER A 30 -6.57 -8.83 37.83
C SER A 30 -5.81 -7.54 37.49
N MET A 31 -5.37 -7.37 36.22
CA MET A 31 -4.66 -6.16 35.80
C MET A 31 -5.62 -4.96 35.76
N ARG A 32 -5.16 -3.82 36.26
CA ARG A 32 -5.88 -2.57 36.02
C ARG A 32 -5.92 -2.26 34.54
N PRO A 33 -7.06 -1.77 34.01
CA PRO A 33 -7.10 -1.30 32.63
C PRO A 33 -6.01 -0.29 32.35
N ASP A 34 -5.21 -0.52 31.32
CA ASP A 34 -4.10 0.35 30.91
C ASP A 34 -4.16 0.57 29.40
N PRO A 35 -4.41 1.81 28.94
CA PRO A 35 -4.41 2.12 27.52
C PRO A 35 -3.00 2.17 26.91
N GLY A 36 -1.98 2.12 27.75
CA GLY A 36 -0.62 2.34 27.33
C GLY A 36 -0.35 3.79 26.93
N ARG A 37 0.78 3.97 26.28
CA ARG A 37 1.28 5.24 25.78
C ARG A 37 1.51 5.15 24.28
N VAL A 38 1.15 6.18 23.55
CA VAL A 38 1.54 6.39 22.16
C VAL A 38 2.55 7.52 22.10
N THR A 39 3.75 7.25 21.58
CA THR A 39 4.78 8.28 21.38
C THR A 39 4.35 9.24 20.28
N ALA A 40 4.67 10.52 20.41
CA ALA A 40 4.51 11.47 19.32
C ALA A 40 5.30 10.96 18.10
N ARG A 41 4.62 10.71 17.01
CA ARG A 41 5.22 10.20 15.78
C ARG A 41 5.05 11.17 14.62
N ARG A 42 6.06 11.27 13.76
CA ARG A 42 5.93 12.03 12.53
C ARG A 42 5.04 11.29 11.52
N LEU A 43 4.54 12.03 10.55
CA LEU A 43 3.93 11.42 9.36
C LEU A 43 4.98 10.55 8.64
N ASN A 44 4.61 9.32 8.27
CA ASN A 44 5.39 8.53 7.35
C ASN A 44 5.20 9.04 5.91
N ARG A 45 5.95 8.48 4.94
CA ARG A 45 5.90 8.94 3.53
C ARG A 45 4.50 8.85 2.92
N ALA A 46 3.77 7.79 3.20
CA ALA A 46 2.43 7.58 2.67
C ALA A 46 1.43 8.57 3.29
N GLU A 47 1.48 8.77 4.61
CA GLU A 47 0.67 9.75 5.33
C GLU A 47 0.95 11.18 4.86
N TYR A 48 2.22 11.54 4.65
CA TYR A 48 2.61 12.84 4.13
C TYR A 48 2.05 13.07 2.72
N THR A 49 2.25 12.11 1.80
CA THR A 49 1.72 12.15 0.43
C THR A 49 0.21 12.39 0.42
N ASN A 50 -0.53 11.57 1.16
CA ASN A 50 -1.99 11.66 1.21
C ASN A 50 -2.47 12.96 1.86
N THR A 51 -1.79 13.40 2.92
CA THR A 51 -2.15 14.66 3.61
C THR A 51 -1.94 15.87 2.70
N ILE A 52 -0.83 15.94 1.94
CA ILE A 52 -0.59 17.02 0.96
C ILE A 52 -1.67 17.02 -0.13
N ARG A 53 -1.99 15.85 -0.69
CA ARG A 53 -3.07 15.72 -1.68
C ARG A 53 -4.40 16.24 -1.14
N ASP A 54 -4.77 15.80 0.05
CA ASP A 54 -6.07 16.12 0.64
C ASP A 54 -6.13 17.55 1.20
N LEU A 55 -5.03 18.12 1.67
CA LEU A 55 -4.94 19.50 2.15
C LEU A 55 -4.91 20.52 1.01
N LEU A 56 -4.08 20.30 0.00
CA LEU A 56 -3.73 21.28 -1.02
C LEU A 56 -4.13 20.90 -2.45
N ALA A 57 -4.65 19.68 -2.69
CA ALA A 57 -4.90 19.13 -4.03
C ALA A 57 -3.62 19.12 -4.89
N ILE A 58 -2.48 18.78 -4.29
CA ILE A 58 -1.18 18.64 -4.96
C ILE A 58 -0.73 17.18 -4.91
N GLU A 59 -0.43 16.60 -6.06
CA GLU A 59 0.22 15.31 -6.15
C GLU A 59 1.72 15.47 -5.80
N PHE A 60 2.11 14.95 -4.66
CA PHE A 60 3.50 14.95 -4.20
C PHE A 60 3.95 13.52 -3.88
N ARG A 61 5.07 13.10 -4.44
CA ARG A 61 5.62 11.74 -4.30
C ARG A 61 6.69 11.73 -3.21
N ALA A 62 6.26 11.58 -1.95
CA ALA A 62 7.18 11.48 -0.81
C ALA A 62 8.11 10.26 -0.92
N ASP A 63 7.66 9.17 -1.53
CA ASP A 63 8.47 7.97 -1.78
C ASP A 63 9.70 8.20 -2.66
N LYS A 64 9.64 9.19 -3.57
CA LYS A 64 10.77 9.60 -4.42
C LYS A 64 11.61 10.72 -3.83
N ASN A 65 11.08 11.47 -2.87
CA ASN A 65 11.68 12.69 -2.35
C ASN A 65 12.31 12.54 -0.96
N PHE A 66 11.82 11.60 -0.16
CA PHE A 66 12.28 11.37 1.22
C PHE A 66 12.98 10.02 1.36
N PRO A 67 13.91 9.88 2.31
CA PRO A 67 14.46 8.59 2.70
C PRO A 67 13.35 7.59 3.05
N THR A 68 13.64 6.31 2.90
CA THR A 68 12.71 5.25 3.32
C THR A 68 12.47 5.34 4.82
N ASP A 69 11.22 5.19 5.24
CA ASP A 69 10.87 5.07 6.64
C ASP A 69 11.36 3.72 7.18
N ASP A 70 11.89 3.71 8.38
CA ASP A 70 12.20 2.49 9.10
C ASP A 70 10.90 1.78 9.51
N SER A 71 10.96 0.45 9.61
CA SER A 71 9.80 -0.38 9.99
C SER A 71 10.04 -1.07 11.32
N GLY A 72 9.05 -0.99 12.22
CA GLY A 72 8.99 -1.73 13.47
C GLY A 72 7.70 -2.51 13.57
N GLU A 73 7.72 -3.66 14.25
CA GLU A 73 6.56 -4.54 14.40
C GLU A 73 5.89 -4.94 13.07
N GLY A 74 6.61 -4.76 11.93
CA GLY A 74 6.14 -5.01 10.59
C GLY A 74 5.47 -3.82 9.90
N PHE A 75 5.48 -2.61 10.51
CA PHE A 75 4.84 -1.41 9.97
C PHE A 75 5.76 -0.18 10.01
N ASP A 76 5.57 0.71 9.05
CA ASP A 76 6.35 1.95 8.86
C ASP A 76 5.74 3.18 9.57
N ASN A 77 4.75 2.96 10.43
CA ASN A 77 4.08 4.01 11.19
C ASN A 77 4.34 3.94 12.71
N ILE A 78 5.35 3.18 13.13
CA ILE A 78 5.69 2.99 14.56
C ILE A 78 6.44 4.19 15.09
N GLY A 79 5.87 4.85 16.12
CA GLY A 79 6.39 6.12 16.66
C GLY A 79 7.80 6.04 17.23
N GLU A 80 8.17 4.90 17.83
CA GLU A 80 9.46 4.72 18.49
C GLU A 80 10.66 4.69 17.53
N ILE A 81 10.42 4.39 16.26
CA ILE A 81 11.47 4.29 15.24
C ILE A 81 11.45 5.43 14.22
N LEU A 82 10.33 6.17 14.10
CA LEU A 82 10.17 7.27 13.16
C LEU A 82 10.90 8.53 13.63
N THR A 83 12.22 8.54 13.52
CA THR A 83 13.06 9.69 13.87
C THR A 83 13.08 10.76 12.78
N VAL A 84 13.52 11.96 13.13
CA VAL A 84 13.80 13.06 12.18
C VAL A 84 15.30 13.32 12.16
N SER A 85 15.94 12.86 11.08
CA SER A 85 17.35 13.17 10.85
C SER A 85 17.51 14.59 10.27
N PRO A 86 18.70 15.23 10.38
CA PRO A 86 18.98 16.51 9.72
C PRO A 86 18.70 16.48 8.21
N ILE A 87 19.07 15.40 7.53
CA ILE A 87 18.81 15.21 6.09
C ILE A 87 17.30 15.20 5.80
N LEU A 88 16.51 14.52 6.61
CA LEU A 88 15.06 14.50 6.44
C LEU A 88 14.45 15.88 6.66
N MET A 89 14.96 16.65 7.63
CA MET A 89 14.52 18.04 7.85
C MET A 89 14.81 18.94 6.65
N GLU A 90 15.99 18.84 6.05
CA GLU A 90 16.32 19.55 4.81
C GLU A 90 15.38 19.17 3.66
N LYS A 91 15.03 17.87 3.56
CA LYS A 91 14.06 17.39 2.57
C LYS A 91 12.66 17.94 2.83
N TYR A 92 12.21 18.05 4.08
CA TYR A 92 10.93 18.69 4.42
C TYR A 92 10.93 20.17 4.03
N LEU A 93 11.99 20.92 4.33
CA LEU A 93 12.11 22.33 3.95
C LEU A 93 12.04 22.52 2.42
N SER A 94 12.82 21.74 1.69
CA SER A 94 12.82 21.77 0.23
C SER A 94 11.48 21.37 -0.37
N ALA A 95 10.86 20.31 0.15
CA ALA A 95 9.54 19.86 -0.30
C ALA A 95 8.45 20.90 -0.01
N ALA A 96 8.45 21.51 1.18
CA ALA A 96 7.47 22.52 1.56
C ALA A 96 7.53 23.74 0.61
N GLY A 97 8.74 24.17 0.22
CA GLY A 97 8.91 25.24 -0.78
C GLY A 97 8.29 24.90 -2.11
N ARG A 98 8.65 23.75 -2.68
CA ARG A 98 8.09 23.28 -3.97
C ARG A 98 6.57 23.08 -3.92
N ILE A 99 6.07 22.49 -2.84
CA ILE A 99 4.62 22.27 -2.68
C ILE A 99 3.90 23.61 -2.60
N ALA A 100 4.41 24.58 -1.84
CA ALA A 100 3.79 25.90 -1.70
C ALA A 100 3.78 26.66 -3.04
N GLU A 101 4.89 26.63 -3.79
CA GLU A 101 4.99 27.22 -5.12
C GLU A 101 3.97 26.61 -6.08
N ARG A 102 3.87 25.28 -6.13
CA ARG A 102 2.88 24.56 -6.96
C ARG A 102 1.44 24.88 -6.54
N ALA A 103 1.19 24.98 -5.23
CA ALA A 103 -0.14 25.20 -4.68
C ALA A 103 -0.72 26.59 -5.05
N ILE A 104 0.11 27.62 -4.98
CA ILE A 104 -0.29 29.02 -5.31
C ILE A 104 -0.11 29.32 -6.79
N ALA A 105 0.87 28.73 -7.45
CA ALA A 105 1.15 28.85 -8.88
C ALA A 105 1.18 30.31 -9.39
N THR A 106 1.98 31.15 -8.72
CA THR A 106 2.16 32.58 -9.08
C THR A 106 3.32 32.80 -10.07
N GLY A 107 4.14 31.77 -10.34
CA GLY A 107 5.27 31.84 -11.25
C GLY A 107 4.85 32.03 -12.71
N LYS A 108 5.58 32.89 -13.46
CA LYS A 108 5.46 32.95 -14.92
C LYS A 108 6.07 31.70 -15.52
N LEU A 109 5.27 30.99 -16.32
CA LEU A 109 5.81 29.87 -17.09
C LEU A 109 6.82 30.36 -18.14
N PRO A 110 7.90 29.61 -18.39
CA PRO A 110 8.80 29.90 -19.49
C PRO A 110 8.07 29.77 -20.84
N LYS A 111 8.73 30.21 -21.91
CA LYS A 111 8.20 29.98 -23.25
C LYS A 111 8.12 28.46 -23.51
N PRO A 112 7.05 27.98 -24.16
CA PRO A 112 6.95 26.58 -24.52
C PRO A 112 8.15 26.11 -25.35
N ILE A 113 8.64 24.92 -25.04
CA ILE A 113 9.68 24.22 -25.80
C ILE A 113 9.08 22.95 -26.37
N GLU A 114 9.68 22.44 -27.45
CA GLU A 114 9.32 21.17 -28.07
C GLU A 114 10.40 20.13 -27.78
N VAL A 115 9.98 18.95 -27.29
CA VAL A 115 10.85 17.79 -27.06
C VAL A 115 10.30 16.61 -27.82
N GLU A 116 11.04 16.11 -28.81
CA GLU A 116 10.63 14.99 -29.64
C GLU A 116 11.16 13.67 -29.09
N TYR A 117 10.27 12.69 -29.00
CA TYR A 117 10.54 11.29 -28.71
C TYR A 117 10.20 10.44 -29.94
N SER A 118 11.15 9.72 -30.46
CA SER A 118 10.90 8.89 -31.64
C SER A 118 11.56 7.53 -31.56
N LEU A 119 10.99 6.56 -32.24
CA LEU A 119 11.56 5.22 -32.38
C LEU A 119 12.89 5.24 -33.14
N ARG A 120 13.04 6.20 -34.04
CA ARG A 120 14.26 6.36 -34.87
C ARG A 120 15.48 6.69 -34.02
N PHE A 121 15.32 7.51 -32.98
CA PHE A 121 16.40 7.92 -32.08
C PHE A 121 16.48 7.09 -30.79
N LYS A 122 15.69 6.00 -30.70
CA LYS A 122 15.59 5.13 -29.51
C LYS A 122 15.21 5.86 -28.20
N SER A 123 14.69 7.09 -28.31
CA SER A 123 14.16 7.85 -27.18
C SER A 123 12.73 7.44 -26.82
N LEU A 124 12.05 6.70 -27.69
CA LEU A 124 10.74 6.13 -27.47
C LEU A 124 10.87 4.59 -27.44
N ARG A 125 10.35 3.97 -26.38
CA ARG A 125 10.38 2.51 -26.22
C ARG A 125 9.11 1.91 -26.83
N ARG A 126 9.27 0.95 -27.72
CA ARG A 126 8.15 0.16 -28.21
C ARG A 126 7.87 -0.99 -27.25
N LEU A 127 6.65 -1.12 -26.77
CA LEU A 127 6.20 -2.22 -25.91
C LEU A 127 5.66 -3.38 -26.75
N ASP A 128 4.87 -3.05 -27.80
CA ASP A 128 4.35 -3.93 -28.82
C ASP A 128 4.08 -3.10 -30.09
N PRO A 129 3.60 -3.67 -31.20
CA PRO A 129 3.37 -2.92 -32.45
C PRO A 129 2.47 -1.68 -32.30
N SER A 130 1.56 -1.70 -31.34
CA SER A 130 0.54 -0.66 -31.14
C SER A 130 0.74 0.20 -29.88
N ASN A 131 1.77 -0.08 -29.08
CA ASN A 131 2.02 0.62 -27.82
C ASN A 131 3.47 1.12 -27.72
N VAL A 132 3.63 2.36 -27.33
CA VAL A 132 4.93 3.02 -27.11
C VAL A 132 4.97 3.71 -25.76
N GLU A 133 6.17 3.88 -25.21
CA GLU A 133 6.40 4.48 -23.92
C GLU A 133 7.62 5.41 -23.94
N ALA A 134 7.50 6.56 -23.29
CA ALA A 134 8.60 7.49 -23.04
C ALA A 134 8.53 8.02 -21.61
N THR A 135 9.70 8.18 -20.98
CA THR A 135 9.79 8.89 -19.70
C THR A 135 10.28 10.31 -19.98
N HIS A 136 9.55 11.30 -19.48
CA HIS A 136 9.88 12.72 -19.62
C HIS A 136 9.83 13.41 -18.27
N ARG A 137 10.80 14.32 -18.04
CA ARG A 137 10.79 15.21 -16.89
C ARG A 137 10.02 16.48 -17.24
N PHE A 138 8.93 16.70 -16.55
CA PHE A 138 8.14 17.92 -16.62
C PHE A 138 8.61 18.86 -15.51
N ASP A 139 9.12 20.03 -15.88
CA ASP A 139 9.68 20.98 -14.89
C ASP A 139 8.62 21.88 -14.25
N PHE A 140 7.37 21.83 -14.73
CA PHE A 140 6.28 22.69 -14.26
C PHE A 140 4.95 21.94 -14.21
N ASP A 141 4.12 22.23 -13.17
CA ASP A 141 2.70 21.91 -13.17
C ASP A 141 1.98 22.77 -14.22
N ALA A 142 1.79 22.25 -15.40
CA ALA A 142 1.29 23.01 -16.55
C ALA A 142 0.46 22.13 -17.51
N ASP A 143 -0.17 22.78 -18.48
CA ASP A 143 -0.69 22.05 -19.62
C ASP A 143 0.46 21.78 -20.60
N TYR A 144 0.41 20.59 -21.18
CA TYR A 144 1.31 20.18 -22.26
C TYR A 144 0.49 19.69 -23.43
N GLU A 145 0.94 20.02 -24.65
CA GLU A 145 0.38 19.48 -25.87
C GLU A 145 1.25 18.30 -26.33
N LEU A 146 0.65 17.16 -26.53
CA LEU A 146 1.29 15.97 -27.06
C LEU A 146 0.88 15.85 -28.53
N LYS A 147 1.85 16.03 -29.46
CA LYS A 147 1.69 15.72 -30.88
C LYS A 147 2.08 14.28 -31.13
N ILE A 148 1.14 13.48 -31.57
CA ILE A 148 1.33 12.05 -31.75
C ILE A 148 1.42 11.76 -33.25
N GLY A 149 2.58 11.26 -33.68
CA GLY A 149 2.81 10.85 -35.05
C GLY A 149 2.24 9.47 -35.33
N LEU A 150 1.20 9.43 -36.16
CA LEU A 150 0.55 8.20 -36.62
C LEU A 150 0.92 7.98 -38.10
N PRO A 151 1.88 7.09 -38.43
CA PRO A 151 2.30 6.89 -39.81
C PRO A 151 1.24 6.13 -40.61
N GLY A 152 1.06 6.55 -41.84
CA GLY A 152 0.33 5.81 -42.87
C GLY A 152 -1.15 6.19 -43.00
N GLN A 153 -1.85 5.51 -43.89
CA GLN A 153 -3.28 5.75 -44.21
C GLN A 153 -4.12 4.60 -43.64
N ARG A 154 -5.29 4.94 -43.09
CA ARG A 154 -6.29 3.93 -42.75
C ARG A 154 -7.21 3.71 -43.95
N ALA A 155 -7.62 2.47 -44.16
CA ALA A 155 -8.62 2.17 -45.21
C ALA A 155 -9.90 2.98 -44.99
N LYS A 156 -10.54 3.36 -46.07
CA LYS A 156 -11.77 4.21 -46.09
C LYS A 156 -12.89 3.61 -45.23
N ASP A 157 -12.92 2.28 -45.11
CA ASP A 157 -13.95 1.53 -44.39
C ASP A 157 -13.43 0.92 -43.07
N ALA A 158 -12.27 1.36 -42.59
CA ALA A 158 -11.72 0.87 -41.31
C ALA A 158 -12.57 1.40 -40.15
N LEU A 159 -12.86 0.50 -39.18
CA LEU A 159 -13.57 0.88 -37.96
C LEU A 159 -12.80 1.95 -37.19
N PRO A 160 -13.49 2.92 -36.57
CA PRO A 160 -12.83 3.86 -35.65
C PRO A 160 -12.05 3.13 -34.57
N VAL A 161 -10.85 3.61 -34.27
CA VAL A 161 -10.05 3.10 -33.14
C VAL A 161 -9.87 4.19 -32.10
N THR A 162 -9.76 3.79 -30.85
CA THR A 162 -9.53 4.71 -29.75
C THR A 162 -8.05 4.68 -29.36
N LEU A 163 -7.40 5.83 -29.43
CA LEU A 163 -6.06 6.02 -28.88
C LEU A 163 -6.17 6.38 -27.39
N GLY A 164 -5.43 5.69 -26.55
CA GLY A 164 -5.29 5.97 -25.12
C GLY A 164 -3.93 6.60 -24.81
N LEU A 165 -3.94 7.53 -23.87
CA LEU A 165 -2.76 8.08 -23.22
C LEU A 165 -2.79 7.70 -21.73
N TRP A 166 -1.77 7.02 -21.29
CA TRP A 166 -1.55 6.73 -19.86
C TRP A 166 -0.40 7.58 -19.34
N VAL A 167 -0.58 8.14 -18.17
CA VAL A 167 0.45 8.83 -17.40
C VAL A 167 0.68 8.02 -16.12
N ASP A 168 1.91 7.56 -15.90
CA ASP A 168 2.29 6.69 -14.77
C ASP A 168 1.36 5.46 -14.60
N GLY A 169 1.00 4.84 -15.73
CA GLY A 169 0.14 3.66 -15.78
C GLY A 169 -1.37 3.93 -15.61
N LYS A 170 -1.79 5.16 -15.33
CA LYS A 170 -3.21 5.56 -15.25
C LYS A 170 -3.68 6.12 -16.58
N LEU A 171 -4.82 5.64 -17.08
CA LEU A 171 -5.43 6.19 -18.29
C LEU A 171 -5.86 7.64 -18.03
N ALA A 172 -5.18 8.57 -18.70
CA ALA A 172 -5.38 10.01 -18.50
C ALA A 172 -6.25 10.64 -19.59
N HIS A 173 -6.20 10.12 -20.82
CA HIS A 173 -6.98 10.63 -21.93
C HIS A 173 -7.28 9.53 -22.96
N THR A 174 -8.42 9.67 -23.65
CA THR A 174 -8.78 8.83 -24.79
C THR A 174 -9.29 9.71 -25.91
N MET A 175 -8.95 9.37 -27.14
CA MET A 175 -9.44 10.06 -28.31
C MET A 175 -9.76 9.09 -29.46
N PRO A 176 -10.84 9.29 -30.20
CA PRO A 176 -11.09 8.53 -31.41
C PRO A 176 -10.10 8.97 -32.50
N VAL A 177 -9.52 8.02 -33.21
CA VAL A 177 -8.73 8.28 -34.41
C VAL A 177 -9.60 8.01 -35.60
N GLU A 178 -10.05 9.09 -36.27
CA GLU A 178 -10.93 9.02 -37.43
C GLU A 178 -10.15 8.67 -38.70
N THR A 179 -10.82 7.99 -39.63
CA THR A 179 -10.33 7.83 -41.01
C THR A 179 -10.58 9.11 -41.76
N LYS A 180 -9.55 9.86 -42.12
CA LYS A 180 -9.73 10.99 -43.07
C LYS A 180 -9.91 10.43 -44.47
N PRO A 181 -10.94 10.80 -45.23
CA PRO A 181 -11.08 10.39 -46.62
C PRO A 181 -9.91 10.98 -47.42
N SER A 182 -8.90 10.18 -47.75
CA SER A 182 -7.87 10.60 -48.68
C SER A 182 -8.45 10.51 -50.08
N GLY A 183 -8.93 11.63 -50.60
CA GLY A 183 -8.96 11.83 -52.05
C GLY A 183 -7.52 11.84 -52.50
N LEU A 184 -7.10 10.85 -53.28
CA LEU A 184 -5.87 10.77 -54.06
C LEU A 184 -4.75 11.68 -53.57
N VAL A 185 -3.67 11.02 -53.00
CA VAL A 185 -2.38 11.43 -53.48
C VAL A 185 -1.26 11.53 -52.50
N TYR A 186 -0.18 10.98 -52.89
CA TYR A 186 1.21 11.36 -52.70
C TYR A 186 1.58 12.10 -51.43
N PHE A 187 2.17 11.33 -50.52
CA PHE A 187 3.16 11.84 -49.57
C PHE A 187 2.75 12.96 -48.62
N ASN A 188 1.72 12.80 -47.84
CA ASN A 188 1.82 13.25 -46.48
C ASN A 188 1.64 12.05 -45.55
N PRO A 189 2.76 11.39 -45.14
CA PRO A 189 2.71 10.12 -44.45
C PRO A 189 2.31 10.24 -42.97
N TYR A 190 1.93 11.43 -42.48
CA TYR A 190 1.75 11.66 -41.07
C TYR A 190 0.42 12.36 -40.80
N SER A 191 -0.54 11.66 -40.24
CA SER A 191 -1.57 12.30 -39.45
C SER A 191 -0.97 12.62 -38.08
N GLU A 192 -1.04 13.89 -37.66
CA GLU A 192 -0.69 14.31 -36.32
C GLU A 192 -1.96 14.44 -35.51
N GLU A 193 -2.06 13.68 -34.45
CA GLU A 193 -3.11 13.88 -33.45
C GLU A 193 -2.55 14.67 -32.27
N ARG A 194 -3.36 15.55 -31.69
CA ARG A 194 -2.92 16.43 -30.60
C ARG A 194 -3.81 16.25 -29.38
N ILE A 195 -3.16 16.02 -28.26
CA ILE A 195 -3.80 15.92 -26.95
C ILE A 195 -3.25 17.01 -26.08
N ARG A 196 -4.12 17.84 -25.51
CA ARG A 196 -3.72 18.79 -24.47
C ARG A 196 -4.11 18.24 -23.11
N ILE A 197 -3.14 18.15 -22.20
CA ILE A 197 -3.33 17.53 -20.88
C ILE A 197 -2.50 18.27 -19.84
N SER A 198 -3.07 18.42 -18.65
CA SER A 198 -2.35 18.91 -17.48
C SER A 198 -1.49 17.81 -16.89
N ILE A 199 -0.18 18.03 -16.78
CA ILE A 199 0.78 17.09 -16.18
C ILE A 199 1.48 17.81 -15.04
N PRO A 200 1.58 17.17 -13.85
CA PRO A 200 2.33 17.75 -12.73
C PRO A 200 3.83 17.80 -13.01
N GLU A 201 4.54 18.62 -12.23
CA GLU A 201 6.01 18.60 -12.20
C GLU A 201 6.53 17.23 -11.74
N GLY A 202 7.57 16.73 -12.40
CA GLY A 202 8.24 15.48 -12.05
C GLY A 202 8.63 14.63 -13.25
N ASP A 203 9.23 13.49 -12.96
CA ASP A 203 9.47 12.45 -13.96
C ASP A 203 8.20 11.63 -14.14
N HIS A 204 7.62 11.66 -15.33
CA HIS A 204 6.41 10.91 -15.66
C HIS A 204 6.65 9.98 -16.85
N THR A 205 6.06 8.80 -16.77
CA THR A 205 6.05 7.83 -17.87
C THR A 205 4.78 7.99 -18.66
N LEU A 206 4.94 8.40 -19.93
CA LEU A 206 3.85 8.52 -20.90
C LEU A 206 3.80 7.24 -21.72
N ARG A 207 2.67 6.56 -21.70
CA ARG A 207 2.39 5.44 -22.59
C ARG A 207 1.26 5.81 -23.53
N LEU A 208 1.47 5.57 -24.81
CA LEU A 208 0.48 5.73 -25.87
C LEU A 208 0.17 4.39 -26.48
N GLY A 209 -1.12 4.12 -26.72
CA GLY A 209 -1.52 2.83 -27.30
C GLY A 209 -2.98 2.81 -27.73
N PHE A 210 -3.35 1.89 -28.60
CA PHE A 210 -4.72 1.72 -29.05
C PHE A 210 -5.51 0.85 -28.08
N ILE A 211 -6.72 1.31 -27.70
CA ILE A 211 -7.63 0.63 -26.78
C ILE A 211 -8.65 -0.15 -27.61
N ASP A 212 -8.93 -1.39 -27.18
CA ASP A 212 -10.01 -2.25 -27.69
C ASP A 212 -10.03 -2.45 -29.20
N ASP A 213 -8.87 -2.80 -29.74
CA ASP A 213 -8.80 -3.19 -31.13
C ASP A 213 -8.99 -4.71 -31.31
N PRO A 214 -10.15 -5.15 -31.82
CA PRO A 214 -10.41 -6.57 -32.09
C PRO A 214 -9.43 -7.18 -33.12
N PHE A 215 -8.74 -6.37 -33.91
CA PHE A 215 -7.81 -6.82 -34.94
C PHE A 215 -6.43 -7.25 -34.40
N VAL A 216 -5.99 -6.74 -33.26
CA VAL A 216 -4.69 -7.12 -32.66
C VAL A 216 -4.67 -8.60 -32.22
N LYS A 217 -5.83 -9.22 -32.05
CA LYS A 217 -5.95 -10.61 -31.61
C LYS A 217 -5.78 -11.66 -32.67
N THR A 218 -5.76 -11.32 -33.95
CA THR A 218 -5.90 -12.32 -35.05
C THR A 218 -4.74 -12.38 -36.03
N ILE A 219 -3.67 -11.59 -35.88
CA ILE A 219 -2.61 -11.56 -36.86
C ILE A 219 -1.38 -12.35 -36.37
N ALA A 220 -1.18 -13.53 -36.95
CA ALA A 220 0.10 -14.21 -36.88
C ALA A 220 1.20 -13.35 -37.54
N ALA A 221 2.41 -13.38 -37.00
CA ALA A 221 3.51 -12.47 -37.35
C ALA A 221 3.90 -12.43 -38.85
N ALA A 222 3.40 -13.34 -39.71
CA ALA A 222 3.69 -13.43 -41.14
C ALA A 222 2.81 -12.55 -42.04
N ASP A 223 1.64 -12.12 -41.57
CA ASP A 223 0.67 -11.33 -42.35
C ASP A 223 0.72 -9.83 -42.10
N VAL A 224 1.66 -9.39 -41.27
CA VAL A 224 1.79 -7.99 -40.80
C VAL A 224 2.00 -6.98 -41.95
N TYR A 225 2.36 -7.41 -43.11
CA TYR A 225 2.75 -6.54 -44.24
C TYR A 225 1.63 -6.22 -45.24
N LYS A 226 0.51 -6.93 -45.26
CA LYS A 226 -0.51 -6.73 -46.30
C LYS A 226 -1.75 -5.95 -45.91
N ASP A 227 -2.17 -5.97 -44.63
CA ASP A 227 -3.46 -5.31 -44.24
C ASP A 227 -3.41 -4.46 -42.97
N THR A 228 -2.25 -4.28 -42.38
CA THR A 228 -2.10 -3.49 -41.14
C THR A 228 -1.75 -2.05 -41.45
N VAL A 229 -2.60 -1.39 -42.18
CA VAL A 229 -2.47 0.03 -42.35
C VAL A 229 -2.87 0.69 -41.03
N ASN A 230 -1.83 1.12 -40.26
CA ASN A 230 -1.93 2.29 -39.39
C ASN A 230 -2.37 2.15 -37.95
N LYS A 231 -1.82 1.20 -37.28
CA LYS A 231 -1.81 1.15 -35.81
C LYS A 231 -0.42 1.40 -35.23
N TRP A 232 0.39 2.16 -35.91
CA TRP A 232 1.76 2.43 -35.49
C TRP A 232 1.87 3.83 -34.95
N ILE A 233 2.53 3.98 -33.82
CA ILE A 233 2.94 5.25 -33.27
C ILE A 233 4.42 5.41 -33.58
N ASN A 234 4.79 6.46 -34.32
CA ASN A 234 6.19 6.73 -34.69
C ASN A 234 6.94 7.55 -33.68
N GLY A 235 6.22 8.48 -33.08
CA GLY A 235 6.80 9.45 -32.17
C GLY A 235 5.74 10.22 -31.40
N VAL A 236 6.20 10.89 -30.38
CA VAL A 236 5.43 11.88 -29.64
C VAL A 236 6.30 13.10 -29.43
N THR A 237 5.77 14.27 -29.73
CA THR A 237 6.39 15.54 -29.43
C THR A 237 5.65 16.17 -28.26
N ILE A 238 6.36 16.49 -27.19
CA ILE A 238 5.84 17.16 -26.00
C ILE A 238 6.13 18.65 -26.18
N ILE A 239 5.08 19.47 -26.16
CA ILE A 239 5.16 20.92 -26.31
C ILE A 239 4.63 21.56 -25.03
N GLY A 240 5.40 22.44 -24.43
CA GLY A 240 4.98 23.14 -23.22
C GLY A 240 6.16 23.76 -22.47
N PRO A 241 5.91 24.30 -21.29
CA PRO A 241 4.64 24.38 -20.56
C PRO A 241 3.70 25.49 -21.11
N PHE A 242 2.40 25.24 -21.02
CA PHE A 242 1.38 26.26 -21.27
C PHE A 242 0.60 26.57 -19.99
N PRO A 243 -0.01 27.75 -19.84
CA PRO A 243 -0.92 28.03 -18.76
C PRO A 243 -2.07 27.01 -18.74
N THR A 244 -2.38 26.50 -17.55
CA THR A 244 -3.54 25.61 -17.38
C THR A 244 -4.82 26.39 -17.69
N THR A 245 -5.73 25.76 -18.45
CA THR A 245 -7.04 26.33 -18.71
C THR A 245 -7.94 26.09 -17.48
N GLY A 246 -8.35 27.19 -16.83
CA GLY A 246 -9.19 27.17 -15.65
C GLY A 246 -8.43 27.40 -14.33
N GLU A 247 -9.21 27.53 -13.24
CA GLU A 247 -8.66 27.72 -11.92
C GLU A 247 -8.10 26.41 -11.39
N LYS A 248 -6.82 26.39 -10.97
CA LYS A 248 -6.18 25.19 -10.40
C LYS A 248 -6.96 24.69 -9.18
N PRO A 249 -7.19 23.37 -9.03
CA PRO A 249 -7.86 22.79 -7.88
C PRO A 249 -7.23 23.21 -6.53
N SER A 250 -5.90 23.37 -6.50
CA SER A 250 -5.16 23.85 -5.32
C SER A 250 -5.55 25.28 -4.94
N ARG A 251 -5.57 26.19 -5.90
CA ARG A 251 -5.98 27.59 -5.66
C ARG A 251 -7.41 27.69 -5.12
N LYS A 252 -8.36 26.97 -5.73
CA LYS A 252 -9.75 26.89 -5.28
C LYS A 252 -9.86 26.37 -3.85
N LYS A 253 -9.00 25.44 -3.47
CA LYS A 253 -9.00 24.85 -2.13
C LYS A 253 -8.35 25.76 -1.09
N ILE A 254 -7.38 26.57 -1.49
CA ILE A 254 -6.62 27.50 -0.64
C ILE A 254 -7.34 28.85 -0.50
N LEU A 255 -7.70 29.46 -1.62
CA LEU A 255 -8.22 30.81 -1.68
C LEU A 255 -9.74 30.79 -1.43
N VAL A 256 -10.15 30.65 -0.17
CA VAL A 256 -11.57 30.65 0.26
C VAL A 256 -12.24 32.03 0.13
N CYS A 257 -11.47 33.07 -0.18
CA CYS A 257 -11.88 34.42 -0.54
C CYS A 257 -10.77 35.09 -1.36
N ASP A 258 -11.03 36.21 -2.00
CA ASP A 258 -10.02 36.96 -2.76
C ASP A 258 -9.04 37.66 -1.78
N PRO A 259 -7.76 37.27 -1.72
CA PRO A 259 -6.79 37.84 -0.79
C PRO A 259 -6.53 39.34 -1.01
N LYS A 260 -6.86 39.87 -2.19
CA LYS A 260 -6.77 41.30 -2.48
C LYS A 260 -7.78 42.16 -1.75
N THR A 261 -8.81 41.56 -1.17
CA THR A 261 -9.83 42.29 -0.38
C THR A 261 -9.34 42.75 0.99
N GLY A 262 -8.14 42.34 1.39
CA GLY A 262 -7.47 42.85 2.60
C GLY A 262 -7.16 41.78 3.65
N GLN A 263 -6.61 42.25 4.78
CA GLN A 263 -6.03 41.40 5.84
C GLN A 263 -7.02 40.36 6.40
N ALA A 264 -8.30 40.73 6.57
CA ALA A 264 -9.31 39.80 7.11
C ALA A 264 -9.52 38.54 6.22
N CYS A 265 -9.38 38.68 4.90
CA CYS A 265 -9.43 37.53 4.02
C CYS A 265 -8.14 36.68 4.12
N VAL A 266 -6.97 37.31 4.20
CA VAL A 266 -5.69 36.62 4.42
C VAL A 266 -5.73 35.80 5.70
N ASP A 267 -6.17 36.39 6.80
CA ASP A 267 -6.31 35.70 8.10
C ASP A 267 -7.26 34.51 8.01
N ARG A 268 -8.37 34.66 7.29
CA ARG A 268 -9.34 33.57 7.06
C ARG A 268 -8.72 32.42 6.25
N ILE A 269 -7.98 32.71 5.19
CA ILE A 269 -7.27 31.71 4.39
C ILE A 269 -6.30 30.95 5.27
N ILE A 270 -5.43 31.66 6.01
CA ILE A 270 -4.43 31.06 6.88
C ILE A 270 -5.06 30.25 8.00
N ALA A 271 -6.08 30.76 8.67
CA ALA A 271 -6.79 30.04 9.72
C ALA A 271 -7.44 28.75 9.22
N THR A 272 -8.07 28.80 8.04
CA THR A 272 -8.72 27.62 7.43
C THR A 272 -7.69 26.54 7.08
N LEU A 273 -6.58 26.92 6.48
CA LEU A 273 -5.51 25.97 6.13
C LEU A 273 -4.83 25.40 7.37
N ALA A 274 -4.45 26.24 8.33
CA ALA A 274 -3.77 25.82 9.55
C ALA A 274 -4.66 24.91 10.41
N ARG A 275 -5.98 25.17 10.51
CA ARG A 275 -6.93 24.30 11.18
C ARG A 275 -6.92 22.87 10.59
N LYS A 276 -6.93 22.75 9.27
CA LYS A 276 -6.87 21.46 8.57
C LYS A 276 -5.50 20.81 8.71
N ALA A 277 -4.42 21.56 8.48
CA ALA A 277 -3.06 21.07 8.55
C ALA A 277 -2.67 20.58 9.96
N TYR A 278 -3.09 21.29 11.00
CA TYR A 278 -2.83 20.94 12.40
C TYR A 278 -3.91 20.02 13.00
N ARG A 279 -4.97 19.74 12.21
CA ARG A 279 -6.05 18.79 12.57
C ARG A 279 -6.77 19.16 13.87
N ARG A 280 -6.80 20.45 14.21
CA ARG A 280 -7.42 21.03 15.42
C ARG A 280 -7.74 22.51 15.25
N PRO A 281 -8.57 23.09 16.10
CA PRO A 281 -8.70 24.55 16.17
C PRO A 281 -7.34 25.21 16.37
N VAL A 282 -7.12 26.33 15.68
CA VAL A 282 -5.92 27.15 15.80
C VAL A 282 -6.21 28.40 16.63
N THR A 283 -5.23 28.85 17.39
CA THR A 283 -5.31 30.08 18.19
C THR A 283 -5.06 31.30 17.32
N GLY A 284 -5.55 32.48 17.77
CA GLY A 284 -5.25 33.75 17.11
C GLY A 284 -3.74 34.03 17.01
N ALA A 285 -2.96 33.60 18.01
CA ALA A 285 -1.51 33.75 18.01
C ALA A 285 -0.83 32.89 16.93
N GLU A 286 -1.30 31.67 16.70
CA GLU A 286 -0.80 30.80 15.63
C GLU A 286 -1.12 31.38 14.25
N VAL A 287 -2.36 31.89 14.06
CA VAL A 287 -2.73 32.56 12.81
C VAL A 287 -1.86 33.80 12.58
N ALA A 288 -1.72 34.66 13.59
CA ALA A 288 -0.87 35.85 13.50
C ALA A 288 0.60 35.50 13.20
N GLY A 289 1.14 34.43 13.81
CA GLY A 289 2.48 33.92 13.54
C GLY A 289 2.68 33.51 12.09
N LEU A 290 1.70 32.86 11.48
CA LEU A 290 1.74 32.46 10.07
C LEU A 290 1.50 33.66 9.13
N THR A 291 0.58 34.55 9.47
CA THR A 291 0.29 35.75 8.66
C THR A 291 1.49 36.72 8.58
N ARG A 292 2.41 36.69 9.57
CA ARG A 292 3.66 37.44 9.49
C ARG A 292 4.49 37.12 8.25
N PHE A 293 4.45 35.88 7.75
CA PHE A 293 5.13 35.51 6.51
C PHE A 293 4.51 36.18 5.29
N VAL A 294 3.19 36.38 5.29
CA VAL A 294 2.51 37.13 4.22
C VAL A 294 2.97 38.60 4.24
N LYS A 295 3.00 39.19 5.44
CA LYS A 295 3.49 40.57 5.60
C LYS A 295 4.96 40.69 5.16
N LEU A 296 5.83 39.77 5.54
CA LEU A 296 7.23 39.76 5.16
C LEU A 296 7.40 39.79 3.63
N ALA A 297 6.63 38.99 2.89
CA ALA A 297 6.65 38.96 1.43
C ALA A 297 6.16 40.28 0.82
N THR A 298 5.05 40.84 1.35
CA THR A 298 4.51 42.10 0.83
C THR A 298 5.39 43.30 1.13
N ASP A 299 6.07 43.33 2.28
CA ASP A 299 7.06 44.36 2.63
C ASP A 299 8.29 44.30 1.70
N ASP A 300 8.63 43.11 1.15
CA ASP A 300 9.67 42.86 0.16
C ASP A 300 9.17 43.04 -1.30
N GLY A 301 7.98 43.60 -1.48
CA GLY A 301 7.41 43.91 -2.82
C GLY A 301 6.84 42.72 -3.56
N GLN A 302 6.68 41.56 -2.91
CA GLN A 302 6.04 40.39 -3.50
C GLN A 302 4.51 40.50 -3.39
N SER A 303 3.80 39.67 -4.17
CA SER A 303 2.35 39.62 -4.10
C SER A 303 1.85 38.96 -2.80
N VAL A 304 0.62 39.31 -2.38
CA VAL A 304 -0.06 38.67 -1.23
C VAL A 304 -0.14 37.15 -1.42
N GLU A 305 -0.36 36.69 -2.63
CA GLU A 305 -0.43 35.25 -2.96
C GLU A 305 0.93 34.56 -2.74
N GLN A 306 2.05 35.19 -3.12
CA GLN A 306 3.38 34.68 -2.81
C GLN A 306 3.63 34.62 -1.31
N GLY A 307 3.15 35.63 -0.56
CA GLY A 307 3.18 35.64 0.89
C GLY A 307 2.37 34.48 1.51
N ILE A 308 1.20 34.17 0.97
CA ILE A 308 0.43 32.98 1.37
C ILE A 308 1.23 31.72 1.11
N GLY A 309 1.96 31.63 0.00
CA GLY A 309 2.89 30.53 -0.28
C GLY A 309 3.95 30.36 0.80
N LEU A 310 4.59 31.45 1.26
CA LEU A 310 5.54 31.40 2.39
C LEU A 310 4.90 30.94 3.70
N ALA A 311 3.67 31.36 3.98
CA ALA A 311 2.92 30.89 5.15
C ALA A 311 2.59 29.40 5.05
N ILE A 312 2.24 28.87 3.86
CA ILE A 312 2.05 27.44 3.61
C ILE A 312 3.38 26.71 3.85
N GLN A 313 4.48 27.20 3.34
CA GLN A 313 5.80 26.60 3.56
C GLN A 313 6.13 26.50 5.05
N ALA A 314 5.93 27.58 5.81
CA ALA A 314 6.14 27.57 7.25
C ALA A 314 5.20 26.58 7.98
N MET A 315 3.94 26.47 7.53
CA MET A 315 2.96 25.54 8.06
C MET A 315 3.39 24.09 7.85
N LEU A 316 3.88 23.71 6.66
CA LEU A 316 4.26 22.35 6.29
C LEU A 316 5.53 21.85 6.97
N VAL A 317 6.38 22.74 7.51
CA VAL A 317 7.55 22.37 8.32
C VAL A 317 7.30 22.48 9.83
N SER A 318 6.10 22.92 10.24
CA SER A 318 5.73 23.01 11.64
C SER A 318 5.62 21.63 12.28
N PRO A 319 6.08 21.44 13.54
CA PRO A 319 5.82 20.21 14.28
C PRO A 319 4.33 19.86 14.37
N HIS A 320 3.44 20.84 14.41
CA HIS A 320 1.99 20.62 14.43
C HIS A 320 1.45 19.97 13.14
N PHE A 321 2.12 20.17 12.02
CA PHE A 321 1.81 19.47 10.78
C PHE A 321 2.51 18.12 10.73
N LEU A 322 3.82 18.11 10.96
CA LEU A 322 4.65 16.93 10.73
C LEU A 322 4.39 15.79 11.73
N PHE A 323 3.88 16.10 12.92
CA PHE A 323 3.72 15.09 13.98
C PHE A 323 2.25 14.89 14.39
N HIS A 324 1.94 13.66 14.77
CA HIS A 324 0.77 13.34 15.58
C HIS A 324 1.12 13.63 17.05
N ILE A 325 0.57 14.72 17.58
CA ILE A 325 0.80 15.15 18.94
C ILE A 325 -0.49 14.96 19.72
N GLU A 326 -0.43 14.17 20.76
CA GLU A 326 -1.52 13.97 21.72
C GLU A 326 -1.08 14.47 23.09
N ARG A 327 -1.94 15.22 23.74
CA ARG A 327 -1.62 15.87 25.01
C ARG A 327 -1.88 14.95 26.19
N ASP A 328 -0.91 14.85 27.09
CA ASP A 328 -1.12 14.23 28.39
C ASP A 328 -1.75 15.23 29.35
N LEU A 329 -2.92 14.87 29.89
CA LEU A 329 -3.59 15.70 30.92
C LEU A 329 -2.87 15.61 32.27
N TYR A 330 -2.18 14.51 32.52
CA TYR A 330 -1.43 14.23 33.75
C TYR A 330 0.03 13.87 33.42
N PRO A 331 0.82 14.81 32.87
CA PRO A 331 2.15 14.48 32.31
C PRO A 331 3.16 13.97 33.35
N ASN A 332 2.91 14.24 34.64
CA ASN A 332 3.77 13.82 35.74
C ASN A 332 3.23 12.60 36.52
N ASP A 333 2.09 12.06 36.13
CA ASP A 333 1.48 10.90 36.80
C ASP A 333 1.15 9.79 35.80
N PRO A 334 2.05 8.84 35.59
CA PRO A 334 1.86 7.73 34.66
C PRO A 334 0.80 6.72 35.09
N THR A 335 0.28 6.83 36.31
CA THR A 335 -0.78 5.96 36.82
C THR A 335 -2.18 6.41 36.42
N GLN A 336 -2.33 7.69 36.01
CA GLN A 336 -3.60 8.25 35.58
C GLN A 336 -3.79 8.11 34.07
N MET A 337 -4.82 7.39 33.71
CA MET A 337 -5.28 7.31 32.34
C MET A 337 -6.36 8.36 32.07
N HIS A 338 -6.42 8.84 30.84
CA HIS A 338 -7.47 9.76 30.40
C HIS A 338 -7.87 9.48 28.95
N ARG A 339 -9.08 9.89 28.59
CA ARG A 339 -9.50 9.89 27.19
C ARG A 339 -8.73 10.96 26.42
N ILE A 340 -8.30 10.64 25.21
CA ILE A 340 -7.73 11.63 24.29
C ILE A 340 -8.81 12.63 23.87
N ALA A 341 -8.42 13.83 23.47
CA ALA A 341 -9.37 14.83 22.99
C ALA A 341 -10.07 14.34 21.70
N ASP A 342 -11.30 14.83 21.45
CA ASP A 342 -12.05 14.42 20.26
C ASP A 342 -11.31 14.75 18.96
N VAL A 343 -10.54 15.84 18.90
CA VAL A 343 -9.72 16.20 17.72
C VAL A 343 -8.54 15.24 17.54
N GLU A 344 -7.97 14.73 18.63
CA GLU A 344 -6.93 13.70 18.60
C GLU A 344 -7.52 12.37 18.15
N LEU A 345 -8.73 12.01 18.64
CA LEU A 345 -9.45 10.83 18.19
C LEU A 345 -9.80 10.90 16.70
N ALA A 346 -10.26 12.06 16.22
CA ALA A 346 -10.52 12.26 14.78
C ALA A 346 -9.26 12.07 13.94
N SER A 347 -8.12 12.57 14.43
CA SER A 347 -6.82 12.36 13.78
C SER A 347 -6.42 10.90 13.77
N ARG A 348 -6.47 10.18 14.91
CA ARG A 348 -6.19 8.73 14.96
C ARG A 348 -7.06 7.97 13.98
N LEU A 349 -8.36 8.24 13.99
CA LEU A 349 -9.34 7.56 13.15
C LEU A 349 -9.05 7.76 11.66
N SER A 350 -8.79 9.00 11.24
CA SER A 350 -8.55 9.30 9.82
C SER A 350 -7.22 8.72 9.32
N TYR A 351 -6.16 8.79 10.09
CA TYR A 351 -4.89 8.21 9.70
C TYR A 351 -4.89 6.68 9.76
N PHE A 352 -5.63 6.08 10.68
CA PHE A 352 -5.82 4.63 10.70
C PHE A 352 -6.55 4.14 9.44
N MET A 353 -7.68 4.77 9.08
CA MET A 353 -8.54 4.25 8.02
C MET A 353 -8.20 4.79 6.62
N TRP A 354 -7.77 6.06 6.53
CA TRP A 354 -7.52 6.76 5.27
C TRP A 354 -6.05 7.09 5.02
N ASN A 355 -5.23 6.86 6.03
CA ASN A 355 -3.80 7.25 6.00
C ASN A 355 -3.61 8.72 5.62
N SER A 356 -4.55 9.59 6.05
CA SER A 356 -4.62 11.01 5.73
C SER A 356 -5.34 11.78 6.84
N MET A 357 -5.34 13.12 6.70
CA MET A 357 -6.00 14.03 7.66
C MET A 357 -7.52 13.82 7.71
N PRO A 358 -8.19 14.19 8.84
CA PRO A 358 -9.65 14.18 8.96
C PRO A 358 -10.29 15.13 7.96
N ASP A 359 -11.42 14.72 7.40
CA ASP A 359 -12.24 15.59 6.55
C ASP A 359 -13.03 16.61 7.40
N GLU A 360 -13.75 17.49 6.72
CA GLU A 360 -14.47 18.59 7.37
C GLU A 360 -15.57 18.10 8.30
N GLU A 361 -16.27 17.01 7.93
CA GLU A 361 -17.33 16.43 8.76
C GLU A 361 -16.76 15.88 10.06
N LEU A 362 -15.72 15.05 9.96
CA LEU A 362 -15.08 14.42 11.12
C LEU A 362 -14.44 15.47 12.04
N LEU A 363 -13.75 16.47 11.47
CA LEU A 363 -13.11 17.52 12.23
C LEU A 363 -14.14 18.41 12.95
N SER A 364 -15.24 18.79 12.27
CA SER A 364 -16.32 19.58 12.86
C SER A 364 -17.04 18.87 14.01
N LEU A 365 -17.28 17.55 13.87
CA LEU A 365 -17.85 16.73 14.96
C LEU A 365 -16.92 16.72 16.18
N ALA A 366 -15.61 16.56 15.94
CA ALA A 366 -14.61 16.54 16.99
C ALA A 366 -14.49 17.89 17.72
N GLU A 367 -14.45 19.01 16.99
CA GLU A 367 -14.38 20.36 17.57
C GLU A 367 -15.59 20.70 18.44
N ARG A 368 -16.77 20.20 18.04
CA ARG A 368 -18.01 20.35 18.82
C ARG A 368 -18.13 19.35 19.96
N ARG A 369 -17.12 18.48 20.18
CA ARG A 369 -17.12 17.40 21.18
C ARG A 369 -18.32 16.45 21.02
N ARG A 370 -18.71 16.16 19.78
CA ARG A 370 -19.85 15.31 19.44
C ARG A 370 -19.43 13.94 18.90
N LEU A 371 -18.14 13.73 18.69
CA LEU A 371 -17.63 12.49 18.07
C LEU A 371 -17.94 11.25 18.93
N ARG A 372 -17.94 11.40 20.27
CA ARG A 372 -18.27 10.33 21.21
C ARG A 372 -19.75 10.33 21.67
N ALA A 373 -20.61 11.12 21.05
CA ALA A 373 -22.04 11.01 21.32
C ALA A 373 -22.55 9.62 20.88
N PRO A 374 -23.59 9.08 21.55
CA PRO A 374 -24.10 7.75 21.25
C PRO A 374 -24.34 7.52 19.76
N GLY A 375 -23.76 6.46 19.20
CA GLY A 375 -23.89 6.07 17.79
C GLY A 375 -23.11 6.92 16.77
N VAL A 376 -22.56 8.08 17.17
CA VAL A 376 -21.86 8.98 16.22
C VAL A 376 -20.55 8.38 15.76
N LEU A 377 -19.74 7.84 16.65
CA LEU A 377 -18.44 7.24 16.29
C LEU A 377 -18.64 6.06 15.32
N ASP A 378 -19.57 5.16 15.63
CA ASP A 378 -19.88 4.03 14.76
C ASP A 378 -20.41 4.47 13.39
N ALA A 379 -21.24 5.52 13.34
CA ALA A 379 -21.72 6.10 12.09
C ALA A 379 -20.55 6.68 11.26
N GLN A 380 -19.58 7.34 11.91
CA GLN A 380 -18.39 7.84 11.22
C GLN A 380 -17.50 6.69 10.73
N VAL A 381 -17.27 5.65 11.52
CA VAL A 381 -16.52 4.45 11.07
C VAL A 381 -17.18 3.84 9.84
N LYS A 382 -18.49 3.65 9.86
CA LYS A 382 -19.25 3.11 8.70
C LYS A 382 -19.13 4.00 7.47
N ARG A 383 -19.28 5.32 7.62
CA ARG A 383 -19.11 6.30 6.53
C ARG A 383 -17.69 6.25 5.96
N MET A 384 -16.69 6.22 6.83
CA MET A 384 -15.29 6.22 6.45
C MET A 384 -14.88 4.93 5.73
N LEU A 385 -15.43 3.78 6.13
CA LEU A 385 -15.20 2.51 5.43
C LEU A 385 -15.86 2.48 4.05
N ALA A 386 -16.96 3.18 3.85
CA ALA A 386 -17.61 3.32 2.54
C ALA A 386 -16.89 4.31 1.60
N ASP A 387 -16.09 5.22 2.14
CA ASP A 387 -15.34 6.22 1.37
C ASP A 387 -14.23 5.54 0.52
N PRO A 388 -13.99 6.00 -0.73
CA PRO A 388 -12.89 5.49 -1.56
C PRO A 388 -11.52 5.52 -0.86
N ARG A 389 -11.25 6.48 0.02
CA ARG A 389 -10.00 6.60 0.79
C ARG A 389 -9.73 5.41 1.72
N ALA A 390 -10.75 4.61 2.04
CA ALA A 390 -10.56 3.39 2.84
C ALA A 390 -9.67 2.33 2.16
N SER A 391 -9.46 2.43 0.83
CA SER A 391 -8.46 1.62 0.12
C SER A 391 -7.04 1.79 0.69
N ALA A 392 -6.79 2.87 1.43
CA ALA A 392 -5.54 3.08 2.16
C ALA A 392 -5.24 1.96 3.17
N LEU A 393 -6.26 1.31 3.76
CA LEU A 393 -6.06 0.12 4.60
C LEU A 393 -5.50 -1.05 3.79
N ALA A 394 -6.00 -1.28 2.58
CA ALA A 394 -5.47 -2.33 1.71
C ALA A 394 -4.02 -2.03 1.27
N GLU A 395 -3.70 -0.77 0.98
CA GLU A 395 -2.38 -0.35 0.52
C GLU A 395 -1.34 -0.31 1.65
N ASN A 396 -1.72 0.19 2.83
CA ASN A 396 -0.78 0.46 3.91
C ASN A 396 -0.80 -0.59 5.02
N PHE A 397 -1.96 -1.04 5.47
CA PHE A 397 -2.03 -2.13 6.44
C PHE A 397 -1.77 -3.49 5.77
N ALA A 398 -2.62 -3.92 4.82
CA ALA A 398 -2.48 -5.23 4.21
C ALA A 398 -1.20 -5.37 3.39
N GLY A 399 -0.79 -4.31 2.68
CA GLY A 399 0.46 -4.30 1.91
C GLY A 399 1.71 -4.55 2.76
N GLN A 400 1.69 -4.16 4.04
CA GLN A 400 2.78 -4.43 4.99
C GLN A 400 2.57 -5.74 5.74
N TRP A 401 1.39 -5.99 6.29
CA TRP A 401 1.08 -7.24 6.98
C TRP A 401 1.39 -8.47 6.11
N LEU A 402 1.00 -8.44 4.83
CA LEU A 402 1.25 -9.52 3.85
C LEU A 402 2.59 -9.36 3.12
N GLU A 403 3.43 -8.42 3.51
CA GLU A 403 4.75 -8.14 2.92
C GLU A 403 4.73 -7.83 1.41
N VAL A 404 3.57 -7.52 0.84
CA VAL A 404 3.38 -7.29 -0.60
C VAL A 404 4.21 -6.11 -1.13
N ARG A 405 4.52 -5.13 -0.27
CA ARG A 405 5.42 -4.01 -0.62
C ARG A 405 6.83 -4.48 -0.99
N ASN A 406 7.28 -5.61 -0.43
CA ASN A 406 8.61 -6.16 -0.70
C ASN A 406 8.76 -6.66 -2.14
N LEU A 407 7.66 -6.85 -2.89
CA LEU A 407 7.70 -7.19 -4.31
C LEU A 407 8.54 -6.22 -5.15
N ASP A 408 8.63 -4.96 -4.77
CA ASP A 408 9.43 -3.95 -5.50
C ASP A 408 10.93 -4.23 -5.43
N SER A 409 11.39 -4.93 -4.40
CA SER A 409 12.80 -5.29 -4.20
C SER A 409 13.17 -6.68 -4.74
N ILE A 410 12.18 -7.51 -5.06
CA ILE A 410 12.40 -8.89 -5.52
C ILE A 410 12.83 -8.87 -6.99
N LYS A 411 13.87 -9.66 -7.28
CA LYS A 411 14.44 -9.81 -8.62
C LYS A 411 14.59 -11.31 -8.96
N PRO A 412 13.49 -11.98 -9.35
CA PRO A 412 13.57 -13.34 -9.84
C PRO A 412 14.53 -13.48 -11.03
N ASP A 413 15.22 -14.61 -11.11
CA ASP A 413 16.15 -14.91 -12.18
C ASP A 413 15.44 -14.90 -13.55
N PRO A 414 15.81 -14.01 -14.48
CA PRO A 414 15.11 -13.88 -15.75
C PRO A 414 15.28 -15.10 -16.67
N GLN A 415 16.30 -15.95 -16.47
CA GLN A 415 16.46 -17.19 -17.22
C GLN A 415 15.48 -18.26 -16.76
N LYS A 416 15.20 -18.32 -15.43
CA LYS A 416 14.25 -19.26 -14.86
C LYS A 416 12.81 -18.78 -14.93
N PHE A 417 12.62 -17.47 -14.84
CA PHE A 417 11.29 -16.82 -14.77
C PHE A 417 11.15 -15.72 -15.82
N PRO A 418 11.20 -16.06 -17.12
CA PRO A 418 11.21 -15.07 -18.22
C PRO A 418 9.90 -14.24 -18.31
N THR A 419 8.82 -14.69 -17.68
CA THR A 419 7.54 -13.98 -17.63
C THR A 419 7.48 -12.92 -16.50
N TRP A 420 8.48 -12.89 -15.60
CA TRP A 420 8.53 -11.88 -14.55
C TRP A 420 8.90 -10.52 -15.12
N GLY A 421 8.12 -9.51 -14.77
CA GLY A 421 8.36 -8.13 -15.17
C GLY A 421 7.58 -7.15 -14.29
N PRO A 422 7.80 -5.84 -14.47
CA PRO A 422 7.10 -4.81 -13.69
C PRO A 422 5.57 -4.94 -13.76
N GLU A 423 5.05 -5.23 -14.95
CA GLU A 423 3.62 -5.33 -15.17
C GLU A 423 2.99 -6.52 -14.42
N LEU A 424 3.63 -7.70 -14.44
CA LEU A 424 3.14 -8.88 -13.71
C LEU A 424 3.23 -8.65 -12.20
N ARG A 425 4.33 -8.06 -11.73
CA ARG A 425 4.50 -7.68 -10.33
C ARG A 425 3.37 -6.74 -9.88
N ASP A 426 3.06 -5.71 -10.66
CA ASP A 426 2.03 -4.72 -10.32
C ASP A 426 0.62 -5.34 -10.40
N ASP A 427 0.40 -6.29 -11.30
CA ASP A 427 -0.84 -7.09 -11.35
C ASP A 427 -1.02 -7.92 -10.06
N MET A 428 0.04 -8.59 -9.57
CA MET A 428 0.00 -9.36 -8.32
C MET A 428 -0.26 -8.48 -7.10
N LYS A 429 0.30 -7.26 -7.06
CA LYS A 429 0.01 -6.27 -6.01
C LYS A 429 -1.46 -5.85 -6.06
N THR A 430 -1.96 -5.61 -7.27
CA THR A 430 -3.35 -5.20 -7.51
C THR A 430 -4.34 -6.29 -7.09
N GLU A 431 -4.06 -7.55 -7.42
CA GLU A 431 -4.86 -8.71 -6.97
C GLU A 431 -5.04 -8.68 -5.45
N THR A 432 -3.94 -8.66 -4.71
CA THR A 432 -3.97 -8.74 -3.25
C THR A 432 -4.65 -7.52 -2.63
N ARG A 433 -4.40 -6.33 -3.17
CA ARG A 433 -5.06 -5.09 -2.74
C ARG A 433 -6.58 -5.16 -2.95
N MET A 434 -7.03 -5.58 -4.13
CA MET A 434 -8.46 -5.70 -4.44
C MET A 434 -9.14 -6.79 -3.62
N PHE A 435 -8.43 -7.88 -3.34
CA PHE A 435 -8.94 -8.96 -2.50
C PHE A 435 -9.19 -8.50 -1.06
N PHE A 436 -8.23 -7.79 -0.47
CA PHE A 436 -8.41 -7.18 0.86
C PHE A 436 -9.54 -6.16 0.86
N ASP A 437 -9.58 -5.27 -0.16
CA ASP A 437 -10.59 -4.22 -0.27
C ASP A 437 -12.01 -4.81 -0.38
N ALA A 438 -12.17 -5.92 -1.11
CA ALA A 438 -13.44 -6.63 -1.20
C ALA A 438 -13.88 -7.22 0.16
N ILE A 439 -12.97 -7.86 0.90
CA ILE A 439 -13.27 -8.39 2.25
C ILE A 439 -13.68 -7.24 3.17
N LEU A 440 -12.98 -6.11 3.11
CA LEU A 440 -13.27 -4.93 3.93
C LEU A 440 -14.63 -4.31 3.56
N ARG A 441 -14.85 -3.99 2.29
CA ARG A 441 -16.06 -3.27 1.84
C ARG A 441 -17.33 -4.10 1.94
N GLU A 442 -17.24 -5.38 1.65
CA GLU A 442 -18.38 -6.30 1.73
C GLU A 442 -18.58 -6.85 3.15
N ASN A 443 -17.76 -6.45 4.12
CA ASN A 443 -17.74 -6.99 5.49
C ASN A 443 -17.70 -8.53 5.51
N ARG A 444 -16.85 -9.12 4.68
CA ARG A 444 -16.75 -10.57 4.57
C ARG A 444 -16.05 -11.18 5.78
N HIS A 445 -16.24 -12.47 5.90
CA HIS A 445 -15.61 -13.28 6.93
C HIS A 445 -14.07 -13.27 6.78
N ILE A 446 -13.31 -13.02 7.86
CA ILE A 446 -11.85 -12.97 7.81
C ILE A 446 -11.20 -14.27 7.33
N GLY A 447 -11.88 -15.41 7.48
CA GLY A 447 -11.46 -16.70 6.92
C GLY A 447 -11.26 -16.69 5.40
N ASP A 448 -11.85 -15.72 4.68
CA ASP A 448 -11.61 -15.55 3.24
C ASP A 448 -10.12 -15.26 2.96
N PHE A 449 -9.37 -14.66 3.89
CA PHE A 449 -7.93 -14.52 3.75
C PHE A 449 -7.20 -15.86 3.69
N ILE A 450 -7.74 -16.91 4.31
CA ILE A 450 -7.16 -18.26 4.33
C ILE A 450 -7.64 -19.08 3.13
N ASP A 451 -8.97 -19.13 2.89
CA ASP A 451 -9.54 -19.99 1.84
C ASP A 451 -10.69 -19.32 1.05
N GLY A 452 -10.61 -18.03 0.78
CA GLY A 452 -11.56 -17.35 -0.11
C GLY A 452 -11.55 -17.98 -1.49
N ARG A 453 -12.75 -18.38 -1.98
CA ARG A 453 -12.91 -19.11 -3.25
C ARG A 453 -13.11 -18.16 -4.43
N TYR A 454 -12.50 -17.00 -4.41
CA TYR A 454 -12.47 -16.00 -5.47
C TYR A 454 -11.17 -15.22 -5.43
N THR A 455 -10.84 -14.53 -6.53
CA THR A 455 -9.73 -13.58 -6.61
C THR A 455 -10.04 -12.49 -7.64
N PHE A 456 -9.09 -11.59 -7.89
CA PHE A 456 -9.21 -10.50 -8.87
C PHE A 456 -8.11 -10.63 -9.93
N LEU A 457 -8.50 -10.79 -11.19
CA LEU A 457 -7.58 -11.05 -12.28
C LEU A 457 -7.84 -10.13 -13.47
N ASN A 458 -6.76 -9.74 -14.13
CA ASN A 458 -6.75 -9.33 -15.52
C ASN A 458 -6.28 -10.50 -16.42
N GLU A 459 -6.27 -10.31 -17.72
CA GLU A 459 -5.86 -11.35 -18.66
C GLU A 459 -4.43 -11.86 -18.42
N ARG A 460 -3.47 -10.96 -18.14
CA ARG A 460 -2.05 -11.34 -17.93
C ARG A 460 -1.90 -12.21 -16.69
N LEU A 461 -2.49 -11.81 -15.57
CA LEU A 461 -2.40 -12.58 -14.33
C LEU A 461 -3.18 -13.90 -14.41
N ALA A 462 -4.32 -13.91 -15.10
CA ALA A 462 -5.07 -15.15 -15.36
C ALA A 462 -4.27 -16.15 -16.18
N LYS A 463 -3.62 -15.71 -17.26
CA LYS A 463 -2.69 -16.54 -18.04
C LYS A 463 -1.51 -17.05 -17.21
N HIS A 464 -0.97 -16.20 -16.34
CA HIS A 464 0.10 -16.59 -15.43
C HIS A 464 -0.34 -17.70 -14.47
N TYR A 465 -1.58 -17.69 -14.01
CA TYR A 465 -2.16 -18.69 -13.12
C TYR A 465 -2.73 -19.92 -13.84
N GLY A 466 -2.83 -19.89 -15.17
CA GLY A 466 -3.48 -20.95 -15.94
C GLY A 466 -5.01 -20.92 -15.84
N ILE A 467 -5.61 -19.76 -15.54
CA ILE A 467 -7.06 -19.57 -15.45
C ILE A 467 -7.57 -19.02 -16.78
N GLU A 468 -8.51 -19.73 -17.40
CA GLU A 468 -9.10 -19.38 -18.67
C GLU A 468 -10.31 -18.44 -18.53
N GLY A 469 -10.75 -17.83 -19.64
CA GLY A 469 -11.98 -17.04 -19.72
C GLY A 469 -11.83 -15.57 -19.25
N VAL A 470 -10.64 -15.14 -18.83
CA VAL A 470 -10.38 -13.74 -18.46
C VAL A 470 -9.63 -13.04 -19.58
N THR A 471 -10.21 -12.00 -20.15
CA THR A 471 -9.63 -11.24 -21.27
C THR A 471 -9.56 -9.75 -20.97
N GLY A 472 -8.54 -9.06 -21.53
CA GLY A 472 -8.32 -7.62 -21.38
C GLY A 472 -7.56 -7.20 -20.12
N PRO A 473 -7.14 -5.93 -20.05
CA PRO A 473 -6.27 -5.43 -18.97
C PRO A 473 -7.01 -5.10 -17.68
N GLN A 474 -8.35 -5.04 -17.68
CA GLN A 474 -9.15 -4.65 -16.52
C GLN A 474 -9.27 -5.83 -15.54
N PHE A 475 -9.05 -5.52 -14.26
CA PHE A 475 -9.28 -6.49 -13.19
C PHE A 475 -10.78 -6.72 -12.97
N ARG A 476 -11.11 -7.98 -12.74
CA ARG A 476 -12.47 -8.41 -12.39
C ARG A 476 -12.41 -9.52 -11.35
N ARG A 477 -13.47 -9.65 -10.56
CA ARG A 477 -13.63 -10.77 -9.66
C ARG A 477 -13.84 -12.06 -10.46
N VAL A 478 -13.12 -13.10 -10.08
CA VAL A 478 -13.16 -14.43 -10.69
C VAL A 478 -13.37 -15.46 -9.58
N GLU A 479 -14.41 -16.27 -9.72
CA GLU A 479 -14.65 -17.37 -8.80
C GLU A 479 -13.68 -18.53 -9.12
N LEU A 480 -13.08 -19.09 -8.08
CA LEU A 480 -12.11 -20.18 -8.21
C LEU A 480 -12.83 -21.53 -8.17
N THR A 481 -12.87 -22.18 -9.31
CA THR A 481 -13.60 -23.46 -9.49
C THR A 481 -12.76 -24.67 -9.10
N THR A 482 -11.42 -24.55 -9.06
CA THR A 482 -10.50 -25.62 -8.70
C THR A 482 -9.94 -25.41 -7.28
N PRO A 483 -9.53 -26.49 -6.58
CA PRO A 483 -9.01 -26.39 -5.22
C PRO A 483 -7.58 -25.86 -5.14
N GLU A 484 -6.90 -25.72 -6.26
CA GLU A 484 -5.49 -25.33 -6.31
C GLU A 484 -5.27 -23.95 -5.69
N ARG A 485 -6.19 -23.01 -5.92
CA ARG A 485 -6.07 -21.65 -5.37
C ARG A 485 -7.20 -21.33 -4.40
N GLY A 486 -6.90 -20.46 -3.43
CA GLY A 486 -7.83 -19.96 -2.43
C GLY A 486 -7.11 -19.11 -1.39
N GLY A 487 -7.69 -17.95 -1.05
CA GLY A 487 -7.10 -17.01 -0.10
C GLY A 487 -5.73 -16.48 -0.48
N VAL A 488 -5.14 -15.65 0.39
CA VAL A 488 -3.89 -14.92 0.11
C VAL A 488 -2.66 -15.82 -0.04
N LEU A 489 -2.66 -17.02 0.57
CA LEU A 489 -1.54 -17.95 0.50
C LEU A 489 -1.31 -18.51 -0.90
N SER A 490 -2.26 -18.34 -1.81
CA SER A 490 -2.16 -18.73 -3.22
C SER A 490 -1.93 -17.55 -4.17
N HIS A 491 -1.88 -16.31 -3.66
CA HIS A 491 -1.57 -15.14 -4.47
C HIS A 491 -0.10 -15.13 -4.90
N GLY A 492 0.16 -14.80 -6.16
CA GLY A 492 1.52 -14.69 -6.68
C GLY A 492 2.39 -13.72 -5.89
N SER A 493 1.80 -12.66 -5.35
CA SER A 493 2.47 -11.69 -4.47
C SER A 493 3.06 -12.35 -3.22
N VAL A 494 2.26 -13.11 -2.49
CA VAL A 494 2.67 -13.81 -1.24
C VAL A 494 3.68 -14.91 -1.53
N LEU A 495 3.47 -15.66 -2.61
CA LEU A 495 4.36 -16.75 -3.02
C LEU A 495 5.73 -16.24 -3.48
N ALA A 496 5.76 -15.07 -4.15
CA ALA A 496 7.00 -14.46 -4.59
C ALA A 496 7.80 -13.85 -3.41
N VAL A 497 7.17 -13.13 -2.49
CA VAL A 497 7.88 -12.57 -1.31
C VAL A 497 8.38 -13.63 -0.35
N SER A 498 7.83 -14.84 -0.40
CA SER A 498 8.23 -15.99 0.41
C SER A 498 9.12 -16.99 -0.35
N SER A 499 9.80 -16.54 -1.40
CA SER A 499 10.71 -17.36 -2.23
C SER A 499 12.07 -16.70 -2.39
N TYR A 500 13.04 -17.48 -2.87
CA TYR A 500 14.33 -16.96 -3.34
C TYR A 500 14.23 -16.53 -4.82
N PRO A 501 15.16 -15.70 -5.31
CA PRO A 501 15.17 -15.31 -6.72
C PRO A 501 15.26 -16.49 -7.71
N THR A 502 15.88 -17.57 -7.31
CA THR A 502 16.17 -18.72 -8.18
C THR A 502 15.28 -19.93 -7.96
N ARG A 503 14.57 -20.00 -6.83
CA ARG A 503 13.77 -21.17 -6.41
C ARG A 503 12.80 -20.85 -5.27
N THR A 504 11.92 -21.79 -4.99
CA THR A 504 11.06 -21.77 -3.78
C THR A 504 11.86 -22.01 -2.50
N SER A 505 11.27 -21.71 -1.38
CA SER A 505 11.82 -21.97 -0.06
C SER A 505 10.75 -22.47 0.91
N VAL A 506 10.80 -23.75 1.21
CA VAL A 506 9.94 -24.40 2.23
C VAL A 506 10.02 -23.66 3.57
N VAL A 507 11.25 -23.30 3.98
CA VAL A 507 11.50 -22.63 5.26
C VAL A 507 10.87 -21.25 5.31
N ILE A 508 11.10 -20.41 4.27
CA ILE A 508 10.57 -19.04 4.22
C ILE A 508 9.04 -19.08 4.13
N ARG A 509 8.46 -19.96 3.31
CA ARG A 509 7.01 -20.14 3.18
C ARG A 509 6.36 -20.61 4.47
N GLY A 510 6.98 -21.60 5.14
CA GLY A 510 6.48 -22.07 6.43
C GLY A 510 6.59 -21.02 7.52
N LYS A 511 7.72 -20.31 7.60
CA LYS A 511 7.90 -19.15 8.49
C LYS A 511 6.85 -18.07 8.23
N TYR A 512 6.58 -17.75 6.97
CA TYR A 512 5.59 -16.76 6.59
C TYR A 512 4.19 -17.10 7.13
N ILE A 513 3.75 -18.36 7.00
CA ILE A 513 2.46 -18.82 7.54
C ILE A 513 2.45 -18.70 9.07
N LEU A 514 3.51 -19.18 9.75
CA LEU A 514 3.60 -19.08 11.20
C LEU A 514 3.58 -17.63 11.68
N GLN A 515 4.26 -16.73 11.00
CA GLN A 515 4.41 -15.33 11.42
C GLN A 515 3.18 -14.49 11.08
N ASN A 516 2.68 -14.58 9.85
CA ASN A 516 1.68 -13.65 9.33
C ASN A 516 0.23 -14.16 9.45
N ILE A 517 0.05 -15.49 9.55
CA ILE A 517 -1.27 -16.11 9.70
C ILE A 517 -1.51 -16.62 11.12
N LEU A 518 -0.56 -17.34 11.71
CA LEU A 518 -0.74 -17.98 13.01
C LEU A 518 -0.17 -17.20 14.20
N GLY A 519 0.59 -16.11 13.95
CA GLY A 519 1.16 -15.26 15.03
C GLY A 519 2.17 -15.97 15.93
N THR A 520 2.78 -17.04 15.45
CA THR A 520 3.74 -17.85 16.20
C THR A 520 5.07 -17.97 15.45
N PRO A 521 5.79 -16.84 15.23
CA PRO A 521 7.05 -16.86 14.50
C PRO A 521 8.06 -17.80 15.16
N PRO A 522 8.85 -18.55 14.38
CA PRO A 522 9.96 -19.32 14.94
C PRO A 522 11.03 -18.38 15.49
N PRO A 523 11.84 -18.82 16.46
CA PRO A 523 13.00 -18.05 16.91
C PRO A 523 13.98 -17.85 15.75
N PRO A 524 14.86 -16.83 15.82
CA PRO A 524 15.90 -16.62 14.82
C PRO A 524 16.81 -17.86 14.75
N PRO A 525 17.33 -18.21 13.56
CA PRO A 525 18.21 -19.36 13.40
C PRO A 525 19.51 -19.15 14.19
N PRO A 526 20.15 -20.21 14.67
CA PRO A 526 21.49 -20.13 15.22
C PRO A 526 22.48 -19.53 14.21
N PRO A 527 23.57 -18.86 14.68
CA PRO A 527 24.50 -18.15 13.79
C PRO A 527 25.22 -19.04 12.77
N ASP A 528 25.43 -20.30 13.10
CA ASP A 528 26.26 -21.25 12.32
C ASP A 528 25.43 -22.28 11.55
N VAL A 529 24.28 -21.92 11.02
CA VAL A 529 23.45 -22.84 10.21
C VAL A 529 24.04 -23.00 8.82
N PRO A 530 24.40 -24.24 8.39
CA PRO A 530 24.85 -24.51 7.04
C PRO A 530 23.76 -24.14 6.02
N GLN A 531 24.15 -23.44 4.97
CA GLN A 531 23.23 -23.16 3.85
C GLN A 531 22.99 -24.44 3.05
N LEU A 532 21.78 -24.57 2.49
CA LEU A 532 21.47 -25.64 1.55
C LEU A 532 22.28 -25.48 0.27
N ASP A 533 22.79 -26.61 -0.27
CA ASP A 533 23.46 -26.59 -1.56
C ASP A 533 22.45 -26.33 -2.70
N GLU A 534 22.40 -25.11 -3.17
CA GLU A 534 21.47 -24.67 -4.23
C GLU A 534 21.67 -25.43 -5.55
N LYS A 535 22.87 -25.91 -5.83
CA LYS A 535 23.18 -26.66 -7.05
C LYS A 535 22.67 -28.10 -7.03
N ALA A 536 22.41 -28.63 -5.83
CA ALA A 536 21.89 -29.99 -5.70
C ALA A 536 20.35 -30.05 -5.78
N VAL A 537 19.67 -28.94 -5.51
CA VAL A 537 18.19 -28.88 -5.51
C VAL A 537 17.65 -29.05 -6.94
N GLY A 538 16.72 -30.00 -7.12
CA GLY A 538 16.04 -30.25 -8.39
C GLY A 538 16.88 -30.99 -9.46
N THR A 539 18.18 -31.19 -9.21
CA THR A 539 19.05 -31.88 -10.18
C THR A 539 19.56 -33.23 -9.67
N LYS A 540 19.94 -33.33 -8.42
CA LYS A 540 20.48 -34.58 -7.83
C LYS A 540 19.52 -35.26 -6.87
N MET A 541 18.66 -34.48 -6.20
CA MET A 541 17.61 -34.98 -5.30
C MET A 541 16.46 -33.99 -5.19
N SER A 542 15.29 -34.48 -4.77
CA SER A 542 14.15 -33.61 -4.52
C SER A 542 14.43 -32.68 -3.33
N LEU A 543 13.80 -31.47 -3.36
CA LEU A 543 13.90 -30.52 -2.25
C LEU A 543 13.50 -31.15 -0.91
N ARG A 544 12.49 -32.01 -0.90
CA ARG A 544 12.04 -32.76 0.29
C ARG A 544 13.15 -33.62 0.89
N LYS A 545 13.79 -34.47 0.09
CA LYS A 545 14.89 -35.30 0.57
C LYS A 545 16.05 -34.50 1.14
N GLN A 546 16.36 -33.38 0.54
CA GLN A 546 17.40 -32.48 1.01
C GLN A 546 17.04 -31.85 2.37
N MET A 547 15.79 -31.43 2.54
CA MET A 547 15.30 -30.89 3.80
C MET A 547 15.22 -31.96 4.90
N GLU A 548 14.82 -33.17 4.58
CA GLU A 548 14.79 -34.31 5.50
C GLU A 548 16.20 -34.66 5.99
N SER A 549 17.18 -34.65 5.11
CA SER A 549 18.60 -34.83 5.50
C SER A 549 19.09 -33.73 6.46
N HIS A 550 18.69 -32.48 6.23
CA HIS A 550 19.03 -31.37 7.12
C HIS A 550 18.40 -31.52 8.53
N ARG A 551 17.21 -32.10 8.62
CA ARG A 551 16.49 -32.33 9.88
C ARG A 551 17.00 -33.49 10.74
N THR A 552 17.97 -34.25 10.28
CA THR A 552 18.62 -35.30 11.11
C THR A 552 19.30 -34.70 12.34
N ASN A 553 19.69 -33.42 12.28
CA ASN A 553 20.15 -32.68 13.46
C ASN A 553 18.98 -32.29 14.36
N THR A 554 18.96 -32.73 15.61
CA THR A 554 17.88 -32.52 16.58
C THR A 554 17.63 -31.04 16.89
N ILE A 555 18.66 -30.19 16.87
CA ILE A 555 18.55 -28.74 17.08
C ILE A 555 17.75 -28.12 15.92
N CYS A 556 18.10 -28.49 14.69
CA CYS A 556 17.40 -28.00 13.49
C CYS A 556 15.96 -28.53 13.45
N ALA A 557 15.74 -29.80 13.79
CA ALA A 557 14.42 -30.45 13.77
C ALA A 557 13.39 -29.72 14.64
N SER A 558 13.81 -29.08 15.75
CA SER A 558 12.87 -28.40 16.67
C SER A 558 12.07 -27.27 16.05
N CYS A 559 12.70 -26.47 15.16
CA CYS A 559 12.05 -25.40 14.42
C CYS A 559 11.41 -25.91 13.12
N HIS A 560 12.15 -26.77 12.39
CA HIS A 560 11.75 -27.28 11.09
C HIS A 560 10.49 -28.16 11.14
N ALA A 561 10.25 -28.89 12.24
CA ALA A 561 9.04 -29.67 12.44
C ALA A 561 7.74 -28.84 12.38
N ARG A 562 7.80 -27.54 12.70
CA ARG A 562 6.66 -26.62 12.63
C ARG A 562 6.57 -25.90 11.30
N MET A 563 7.72 -25.53 10.71
CA MET A 563 7.79 -24.72 9.49
C MET A 563 7.63 -25.56 8.21
N ASP A 564 8.44 -26.63 8.11
CA ASP A 564 8.56 -27.35 6.86
C ASP A 564 7.25 -27.97 6.35
N PRO A 565 6.41 -28.60 7.17
CA PRO A 565 5.14 -29.10 6.68
C PRO A 565 4.29 -28.03 6.01
N LEU A 566 4.18 -26.84 6.62
CA LEU A 566 3.43 -25.71 6.08
C LEU A 566 4.06 -25.18 4.78
N GLY A 567 5.38 -25.15 4.68
CA GLY A 567 6.10 -24.75 3.48
C GLY A 567 5.97 -25.77 2.34
N PHE A 568 6.04 -27.07 2.62
CA PHE A 568 5.82 -28.11 1.64
C PHE A 568 4.42 -28.05 1.01
N ALA A 569 3.41 -27.70 1.79
CA ALA A 569 2.06 -27.49 1.29
C ALA A 569 1.99 -26.52 0.09
N LEU A 570 2.92 -25.58 0.01
CA LEU A 570 2.94 -24.55 -1.03
C LEU A 570 3.90 -24.85 -2.20
N GLU A 571 4.57 -26.03 -2.23
CA GLU A 571 5.55 -26.35 -3.26
C GLU A 571 4.93 -26.61 -4.65
N ASN A 572 3.62 -26.83 -4.74
CA ASN A 572 2.91 -26.81 -6.02
C ASN A 572 2.88 -25.42 -6.69
N TYR A 573 3.35 -24.37 -6.03
CA TYR A 573 3.55 -23.07 -6.64
C TYR A 573 5.05 -22.80 -6.81
N ASP A 574 5.47 -22.39 -7.99
CA ASP A 574 6.85 -21.96 -8.22
C ASP A 574 7.20 -20.65 -7.50
N ALA A 575 8.41 -20.14 -7.70
CA ALA A 575 8.89 -18.94 -6.99
C ALA A 575 8.19 -17.64 -7.41
N ILE A 576 7.40 -17.64 -8.49
CA ILE A 576 6.59 -16.51 -8.93
C ILE A 576 5.08 -16.83 -8.93
N GLY A 577 4.70 -17.91 -8.23
CA GLY A 577 3.30 -18.25 -7.98
C GLY A 577 2.58 -19.02 -9.09
N ARG A 578 3.27 -19.56 -10.10
CA ARG A 578 2.66 -20.45 -11.10
C ARG A 578 2.46 -21.83 -10.50
N TRP A 579 1.36 -22.49 -10.89
CA TRP A 579 1.12 -23.87 -10.49
C TRP A 579 2.09 -24.83 -11.21
N ARG A 580 2.63 -25.79 -10.46
CA ARG A 580 3.52 -26.84 -11.00
C ARG A 580 3.26 -28.18 -10.31
N THR A 581 3.50 -29.27 -11.03
CA THR A 581 3.46 -30.65 -10.52
C THR A 581 4.85 -31.29 -10.46
N MET A 582 5.84 -30.64 -11.10
CA MET A 582 7.23 -31.07 -11.14
C MET A 582 8.14 -29.93 -10.65
N ASP A 583 9.25 -30.31 -9.99
CA ASP A 583 10.36 -29.42 -9.64
C ASP A 583 11.65 -30.02 -10.20
N GLY A 584 12.11 -29.51 -11.35
CA GLY A 584 13.10 -30.15 -12.15
C GLY A 584 12.64 -31.55 -12.60
N ASP A 585 13.42 -32.57 -12.30
CA ASP A 585 13.13 -33.98 -12.66
C ASP A 585 12.28 -34.72 -11.63
N PHE A 586 11.86 -34.04 -10.56
CA PHE A 586 11.15 -34.66 -9.43
C PHE A 586 9.69 -34.21 -9.34
N PRO A 587 8.76 -35.15 -9.06
CA PRO A 587 7.40 -34.78 -8.76
C PRO A 587 7.35 -33.97 -7.44
N VAL A 588 6.48 -32.95 -7.43
CA VAL A 588 6.24 -32.16 -6.23
C VAL A 588 5.48 -33.01 -5.21
N ASP A 589 6.02 -33.07 -3.99
CA ASP A 589 5.35 -33.68 -2.84
C ASP A 589 4.98 -32.60 -1.83
N SER A 590 3.69 -32.23 -1.81
CA SER A 590 3.12 -31.22 -0.93
C SER A 590 2.54 -31.81 0.38
N THR A 591 2.77 -33.10 0.65
CA THR A 591 2.28 -33.74 1.88
C THR A 591 2.94 -33.16 3.13
N GLY A 592 2.20 -33.13 4.23
CA GLY A 592 2.74 -32.67 5.51
C GLY A 592 2.04 -33.30 6.71
N ILE A 593 2.78 -33.35 7.80
CA ILE A 593 2.26 -33.75 9.12
C ILE A 593 2.61 -32.62 10.10
N LEU A 594 1.61 -31.99 10.67
CA LEU A 594 1.78 -30.95 11.68
C LEU A 594 2.17 -31.56 13.04
N PRO A 595 2.72 -30.76 13.95
CA PRO A 595 3.09 -31.26 15.30
C PRO A 595 1.91 -31.84 16.11
N ASP A 596 0.69 -31.41 15.81
CA ASP A 596 -0.56 -31.94 16.41
C ASP A 596 -1.09 -33.23 15.76
N GLY A 597 -0.29 -33.81 14.84
CA GLY A 597 -0.62 -35.06 14.15
C GLY A 597 -1.55 -34.90 12.94
N LYS A 598 -2.09 -33.72 12.68
CA LYS A 598 -2.94 -33.47 11.50
C LYS A 598 -2.13 -33.62 10.22
N ARG A 599 -2.71 -34.33 9.25
CA ARG A 599 -2.10 -34.63 7.95
C ARG A 599 -2.83 -33.92 6.84
N PHE A 600 -2.08 -33.58 5.79
CA PHE A 600 -2.61 -33.06 4.53
C PHE A 600 -1.75 -33.54 3.36
N SER A 601 -2.34 -33.58 2.19
CA SER A 601 -1.69 -33.99 0.94
C SER A 601 -1.67 -32.88 -0.11
N THR A 602 -2.46 -31.83 0.10
CA THR A 602 -2.63 -30.74 -0.87
C THR A 602 -2.62 -29.37 -0.18
N PRO A 603 -2.32 -28.28 -0.94
CA PRO A 603 -2.49 -26.92 -0.42
C PRO A 603 -3.91 -26.63 0.09
N ALA A 604 -4.94 -27.20 -0.56
CA ALA A 604 -6.33 -27.03 -0.16
C ALA A 604 -6.61 -27.64 1.23
N GLU A 605 -6.14 -28.87 1.47
CA GLU A 605 -6.29 -29.52 2.76
C GLU A 605 -5.54 -28.77 3.87
N MET A 606 -4.36 -28.23 3.58
CA MET A 606 -3.64 -27.39 4.53
C MET A 606 -4.45 -26.11 4.86
N ARG A 607 -5.06 -25.44 3.87
CA ARG A 607 -5.93 -24.29 4.13
C ARG A 607 -7.15 -24.66 5.01
N GLN A 608 -7.74 -25.84 4.81
CA GLN A 608 -8.83 -26.33 5.68
C GLN A 608 -8.36 -26.56 7.13
N ILE A 609 -7.14 -27.05 7.33
CA ILE A 609 -6.56 -27.16 8.68
C ILE A 609 -6.38 -25.78 9.30
N LEU A 610 -5.92 -24.78 8.52
CA LEU A 610 -5.78 -23.41 8.99
C LEU A 610 -7.14 -22.76 9.29
N MET A 611 -8.18 -23.06 8.52
CA MET A 611 -9.56 -22.65 8.85
C MET A 611 -10.05 -23.21 10.18
N GLY A 612 -9.61 -24.41 10.55
CA GLY A 612 -9.85 -24.98 11.88
C GLY A 612 -9.07 -24.32 13.03
N ARG A 613 -8.19 -23.35 12.71
CA ARG A 613 -7.40 -22.54 13.69
C ARG A 613 -7.73 -21.05 13.57
N LEU A 614 -8.99 -20.75 13.28
CA LEU A 614 -9.45 -19.39 13.05
C LEU A 614 -9.32 -18.49 14.27
N ASP A 615 -9.35 -19.05 15.47
CA ASP A 615 -9.07 -18.37 16.73
C ASP A 615 -7.63 -17.79 16.78
N GLU A 616 -6.63 -18.58 16.38
CA GLU A 616 -5.24 -18.11 16.27
C GLU A 616 -5.09 -17.02 15.20
N PHE A 617 -5.74 -17.22 14.04
CA PHE A 617 -5.70 -16.23 12.98
C PHE A 617 -6.42 -14.94 13.37
N SER A 618 -7.59 -15.00 13.99
CA SER A 618 -8.34 -13.82 14.44
C SER A 618 -7.53 -13.01 15.47
N ARG A 619 -6.85 -13.70 16.39
CA ARG A 619 -5.93 -13.05 17.34
C ARG A 619 -4.78 -12.37 16.62
N THR A 620 -4.10 -13.06 15.70
CA THR A 620 -2.99 -12.52 14.94
C THR A 620 -3.39 -11.28 14.14
N LEU A 621 -4.52 -11.35 13.43
CA LEU A 621 -5.03 -10.22 12.66
C LEU A 621 -5.42 -9.04 13.56
N THR A 622 -6.02 -9.32 14.74
CA THR A 622 -6.35 -8.30 15.74
C THR A 622 -5.09 -7.62 16.28
N GLU A 623 -4.07 -8.38 16.65
CA GLU A 623 -2.78 -7.85 17.13
C GLU A 623 -2.12 -6.97 16.06
N LYS A 624 -2.03 -7.46 14.81
CA LYS A 624 -1.47 -6.67 13.69
C LYS A 624 -2.26 -5.38 13.46
N MET A 625 -3.58 -5.43 13.49
CA MET A 625 -4.42 -4.25 13.27
C MET A 625 -4.31 -3.24 14.42
N LEU A 626 -4.22 -3.70 15.68
CA LEU A 626 -3.98 -2.84 16.82
C LEU A 626 -2.60 -2.15 16.76
N VAL A 627 -1.54 -2.91 16.42
CA VAL A 627 -0.18 -2.34 16.22
C VAL A 627 -0.22 -1.21 15.19
N TYR A 628 -0.83 -1.47 14.03
CA TYR A 628 -0.96 -0.48 12.98
C TYR A 628 -1.80 0.73 13.39
N ALA A 629 -2.95 0.51 14.03
CA ALA A 629 -3.87 1.57 14.45
C ALA A 629 -3.29 2.48 15.54
N LEU A 630 -2.49 1.90 16.46
CA LEU A 630 -1.89 2.62 17.57
C LEU A 630 -0.52 3.22 17.21
N GLY A 631 0.17 2.71 16.18
CA GLY A 631 1.51 3.12 15.80
C GLY A 631 2.56 2.77 16.87
N ARG A 632 2.38 1.67 17.59
CA ARG A 632 3.30 1.12 18.61
C ARG A 632 3.18 -0.39 18.71
N GLY A 633 4.22 -1.04 19.24
CA GLY A 633 4.14 -2.44 19.64
C GLY A 633 3.09 -2.68 20.73
N LEU A 634 2.61 -3.93 20.81
CA LEU A 634 1.71 -4.36 21.87
C LEU A 634 2.50 -4.80 23.11
N GLU A 635 1.96 -4.45 24.26
CA GLU A 635 2.50 -4.78 25.55
C GLU A 635 1.58 -5.77 26.30
N ARG A 636 2.04 -6.27 27.43
CA ARG A 636 1.24 -7.21 28.23
C ARG A 636 -0.14 -6.66 28.58
N TYR A 637 -0.25 -5.37 28.87
CA TYR A 637 -1.51 -4.72 29.23
C TYR A 637 -2.52 -4.61 28.08
N ASP A 638 -2.12 -4.87 26.83
CA ASP A 638 -3.02 -4.91 25.67
C ASP A 638 -3.73 -6.27 25.51
N ARG A 639 -3.24 -7.34 26.16
CA ARG A 639 -3.81 -8.69 26.05
C ARG A 639 -5.30 -8.78 26.40
N PRO A 640 -5.79 -8.13 27.47
CA PRO A 640 -7.23 -8.12 27.74
C PRO A 640 -8.05 -7.51 26.60
N THR A 641 -7.55 -6.42 25.98
CA THR A 641 -8.17 -5.79 24.82
C THR A 641 -8.20 -6.73 23.60
N VAL A 642 -7.08 -7.38 23.28
CA VAL A 642 -7.04 -8.38 22.19
C VAL A 642 -8.07 -9.47 22.42
N ARG A 643 -8.13 -10.04 23.64
CA ARG A 643 -9.10 -11.08 24.00
C ARG A 643 -10.55 -10.60 23.85
N GLN A 644 -10.87 -9.40 24.34
CA GLN A 644 -12.20 -8.82 24.21
C GLN A 644 -12.61 -8.67 22.74
N ILE A 645 -11.72 -8.15 21.90
CA ILE A 645 -11.96 -7.96 20.47
C ILE A 645 -12.18 -9.31 19.78
N THR A 646 -11.32 -10.30 20.02
CA THR A 646 -11.43 -11.62 19.38
C THR A 646 -12.70 -12.37 19.79
N THR A 647 -13.08 -12.30 21.07
CA THR A 647 -14.34 -12.90 21.55
C THR A 647 -15.56 -12.25 20.90
N HIS A 648 -15.56 -10.92 20.76
CA HIS A 648 -16.68 -10.24 20.10
C HIS A 648 -16.68 -10.49 18.60
N LEU A 649 -15.51 -10.54 17.97
CA LEU A 649 -15.38 -10.86 16.55
C LEU A 649 -15.95 -12.26 16.23
N GLU A 650 -15.63 -13.26 17.06
CA GLU A 650 -16.16 -14.61 16.96
C GLU A 650 -17.69 -14.62 17.07
N SER A 651 -18.23 -14.03 18.14
CA SER A 651 -19.68 -13.99 18.39
C SER A 651 -20.46 -13.20 17.34
N SER A 652 -19.78 -12.31 16.59
CA SER A 652 -20.36 -11.47 15.53
C SER A 652 -20.15 -12.02 14.11
N GLY A 653 -19.64 -13.24 13.94
CA GLY A 653 -19.48 -13.90 12.65
C GLY A 653 -18.25 -13.48 11.87
N TYR A 654 -17.18 -13.03 12.54
CA TYR A 654 -15.85 -12.77 11.99
C TYR A 654 -15.79 -11.76 10.82
N GLY A 655 -16.67 -10.74 10.79
CA GLY A 655 -16.66 -9.71 9.77
C GLY A 655 -15.49 -8.73 9.93
N LEU A 656 -14.79 -8.38 8.83
CA LEU A 656 -13.61 -7.51 8.91
C LEU A 656 -13.94 -6.07 9.36
N GLN A 657 -15.12 -5.53 8.99
CA GLN A 657 -15.57 -4.22 9.49
C GLN A 657 -15.85 -4.25 11.00
N THR A 658 -16.30 -5.40 11.51
CA THR A 658 -16.47 -5.60 12.96
C THR A 658 -15.12 -5.45 13.66
N LEU A 659 -14.07 -6.09 13.15
CA LEU A 659 -12.73 -5.94 13.71
C LEU A 659 -12.26 -4.47 13.73
N VAL A 660 -12.43 -3.74 12.63
CA VAL A 660 -12.08 -2.31 12.57
C VAL A 660 -12.85 -1.51 13.63
N ARG A 661 -14.15 -1.75 13.77
CA ARG A 661 -14.99 -1.08 14.75
C ARG A 661 -14.56 -1.39 16.19
N GLU A 662 -14.24 -2.64 16.50
CA GLU A 662 -13.78 -3.04 17.82
C GLU A 662 -12.42 -2.42 18.17
N VAL A 663 -11.51 -2.32 17.21
CA VAL A 663 -10.24 -1.61 17.39
C VAL A 663 -10.48 -0.13 17.73
N VAL A 664 -11.37 0.55 16.97
CA VAL A 664 -11.70 1.97 17.21
C VAL A 664 -12.36 2.18 18.57
N ASN A 665 -13.18 1.25 19.03
CA ASN A 665 -13.87 1.33 20.32
C ASN A 665 -13.01 0.84 21.50
N SER A 666 -11.81 0.32 21.25
CA SER A 666 -10.94 -0.22 22.30
C SER A 666 -10.36 0.86 23.21
N LEU A 667 -10.03 0.44 24.43
CA LEU A 667 -9.42 1.33 25.43
C LEU A 667 -8.11 1.98 24.93
N PRO A 668 -7.13 1.25 24.35
CA PRO A 668 -5.90 1.87 23.88
C PRO A 668 -6.09 2.80 22.69
N PHE A 669 -7.13 2.63 21.89
CA PHE A 669 -7.41 3.55 20.78
C PHE A 669 -8.06 4.86 21.25
N GLN A 670 -8.86 4.84 22.32
CA GLN A 670 -9.59 6.02 22.79
C GLN A 670 -8.95 6.74 23.97
N SER A 671 -7.97 6.11 24.61
CA SER A 671 -7.36 6.63 25.84
C SER A 671 -5.84 6.54 25.79
N ARG A 672 -5.20 7.19 26.73
CA ARG A 672 -3.76 7.15 26.95
C ARG A 672 -3.39 7.43 28.40
N ARG A 673 -2.14 7.21 28.76
CA ARG A 673 -1.48 7.70 29.96
C ARG A 673 -0.13 8.32 29.65
N ALA A 674 0.42 9.09 30.61
CA ALA A 674 1.76 9.64 30.51
C ALA A 674 2.85 8.56 30.61
N GLU A 675 4.06 8.91 30.18
CA GLU A 675 5.24 8.06 30.38
C GLU A 675 5.69 8.11 31.85
N ALA A 676 6.07 6.94 32.37
CA ALA A 676 6.80 6.93 33.64
C ALA A 676 8.15 7.65 33.45
N PRO A 677 8.58 8.51 34.38
CA PRO A 677 9.90 9.10 34.31
C PRO A 677 10.94 8.01 34.15
N ARG A 678 11.78 8.10 33.12
CA ARG A 678 12.93 7.18 33.01
C ARG A 678 13.82 7.45 34.21
N VAL A 679 13.92 6.48 35.10
CA VAL A 679 14.97 6.48 36.13
C VAL A 679 16.29 6.31 35.37
N VAL A 680 16.98 7.41 35.13
CA VAL A 680 18.35 7.35 34.66
C VAL A 680 19.16 6.80 35.83
N VAL A 681 19.32 5.49 35.85
CA VAL A 681 20.30 4.87 36.71
C VAL A 681 21.66 5.36 36.19
N ALA A 682 22.20 6.38 36.84
CA ALA A 682 23.57 6.79 36.58
C ALA A 682 24.45 5.57 36.78
N ALA A 683 25.02 5.07 35.73
CA ALA A 683 26.06 4.04 35.82
C ALA A 683 27.21 4.64 36.69
N ARG A 684 27.36 4.14 37.88
CA ARG A 684 28.52 4.40 38.77
C ARG A 684 29.72 3.58 38.30
#